data_188785cd13bd0ade0281cf4ddfad24b1
#
_entry.id   188785cd13bd0ade0281cf4ddfad24b1
#
_cell.length_a   1.000
_cell.length_b   1.000
_cell.length_c   1.000
_cell.angle_alpha   90.00
_cell.angle_beta   90.00
_cell.angle_gamma   90.00
#
_symmetry.space_group_name_H-M   'P 1'
#
loop_
_entity.id
_entity.type
_entity.pdbx_description
1 polymer ?
#
loop_
_entity_poly.entity_id
_entity_poly.type
_entity_poly.pdbx_seq_one_letter_code
_entity_poly.pdbx_strand_id
1 'polypeptide(L)'
;MKKLYPFNQALKLSTIERDPGKKTRLSFFKFLTALAAFVLSPNQNCKAQIIAYTFSQSSSVYTPVANETVLAAATDNTATLNLNSVVSAVNIPFAFSFNGTSYTSLNVSSNGFITFGSVAPSPFYTSPISGTTSYQGAISAWGRDISSFYNIGGKTGKISYGVTGNAPNREFIIQWTNFRPNASTVSTIVYSFSFQIRLKETSNIIQMAYDQGSYLAGSTTVNGTAEIGIRGASNAEFNNRLNPTTAVFSASGAGTAGNSAQAFNTVGTVPGMPPADLVYTWTPPSCYTPTGISVNNLTSVSAILSWNASASLPGGYDIYYSTSSAAPTSSTAPTFSNVPGTSYQINNLNPLTTYYAWVRSNCGSGNVSVWSLDPMIFTTKCSNPPAAPTVNGATIYPNHQAILTANPSSSANYSWYDAPNGGNLMYTGNPFTTPALTATTNYYVSTFTGTSGIPTGRPIYTNGGAFTGFGTTNFGLVFDVLSYMVLESITVYPLSTTSSQGTLTIDVIDSNGVIVNTKTVSVTGAPVSAPVAQVINLDFPIFPGTNYKLRPRGYTGIDGLLYESNTTAGYFGYPLNVQNLVDIKYSTLTAAPTNTPNTGLYYYFYDWKVGNKCESARSPVTVTVDSTLSTSEADTKNTVKIYPNPFSDAITIDRPELIGSLGIFDASGKLVMRNVKAEQKLILSHLVPGAYIVQILMKDGTRQSVKLIKK
;
A
#
# COMPACT_ATOMS: atom_id res chain seq x y z
N MET A 1 8.49 -51.89 -26.67
CA MET A 1 7.44 -52.29 -25.71
C MET A 1 7.76 -51.74 -24.34
N LYS A 2 7.14 -50.64 -23.93
CA LYS A 2 6.88 -50.27 -22.52
C LYS A 2 5.75 -49.22 -22.53
N LYS A 3 4.71 -49.58 -21.78
CA LYS A 3 3.39 -48.96 -21.78
C LYS A 3 3.41 -47.59 -21.06
N LEU A 4 2.76 -46.61 -21.68
CA LEU A 4 2.28 -45.37 -21.04
C LEU A 4 1.06 -45.71 -20.17
N TYR A 5 1.02 -45.15 -18.96
CA TYR A 5 -0.19 -45.06 -18.14
C TYR A 5 -0.68 -43.61 -18.10
N PRO A 6 -1.95 -43.33 -18.30
CA PRO A 6 -2.53 -42.01 -18.10
C PRO A 6 -2.97 -41.86 -16.64
N PHE A 7 -2.60 -40.72 -16.05
CA PHE A 7 -3.05 -40.33 -14.72
C PHE A 7 -4.38 -39.57 -14.89
N ASN A 8 -5.50 -40.26 -14.65
CA ASN A 8 -6.81 -39.67 -14.47
C ASN A 8 -7.32 -40.12 -13.10
N GLN A 9 -7.23 -39.31 -12.07
CA GLN A 9 -7.94 -39.52 -10.82
C GLN A 9 -9.00 -38.45 -10.65
N ALA A 10 -10.24 -38.81 -10.92
CA ALA A 10 -11.42 -38.10 -10.50
C ALA A 10 -11.61 -38.25 -8.98
N LEU A 11 -11.70 -37.13 -8.26
CA LEU A 11 -12.11 -37.14 -6.86
C LEU A 11 -13.57 -37.61 -6.76
N LYS A 12 -13.79 -38.80 -6.21
CA LYS A 12 -15.09 -39.26 -5.72
C LYS A 12 -15.35 -38.60 -4.37
N LEU A 13 -16.39 -37.78 -4.26
CA LEU A 13 -16.99 -37.41 -2.98
C LEU A 13 -17.64 -38.67 -2.37
N SER A 14 -17.12 -39.16 -1.26
CA SER A 14 -17.79 -40.15 -0.44
C SER A 14 -18.69 -39.40 0.58
N THR A 15 -19.96 -39.71 0.55
CA THR A 15 -20.93 -39.33 1.55
C THR A 15 -20.57 -39.98 2.90
N ILE A 16 -20.36 -39.17 3.92
CA ILE A 16 -20.19 -39.64 5.31
C ILE A 16 -21.54 -39.58 5.99
N GLU A 17 -22.03 -40.73 6.38
CA GLU A 17 -23.19 -40.89 7.27
C GLU A 17 -22.92 -40.24 8.64
N ARG A 18 -23.92 -39.55 9.16
CA ARG A 18 -23.87 -38.86 10.46
C ARG A 18 -24.13 -39.83 11.60
N ASP A 19 -23.13 -39.97 12.45
CA ASP A 19 -23.34 -40.53 13.80
C ASP A 19 -23.65 -39.38 14.81
N PRO A 20 -24.76 -39.41 15.54
CA PRO A 20 -25.21 -38.30 16.39
C PRO A 20 -24.64 -38.38 17.80
N GLY A 21 -23.32 -38.32 17.99
CA GLY A 21 -22.80 -38.51 19.36
C GLY A 21 -21.46 -37.87 19.72
N LYS A 22 -20.76 -37.13 18.87
CA LYS A 22 -19.50 -36.48 19.28
C LYS A 22 -19.33 -35.08 18.70
N LYS A 23 -19.38 -34.10 19.61
CA LYS A 23 -19.01 -32.70 19.31
C LYS A 23 -17.50 -32.61 19.09
N THR A 24 -17.04 -32.56 17.84
CA THR A 24 -15.72 -32.09 17.47
C THR A 24 -15.85 -30.77 16.68
N ARG A 25 -15.90 -29.70 17.43
CA ARG A 25 -15.58 -28.37 16.89
C ARG A 25 -14.08 -28.16 17.11
N LEU A 26 -13.26 -28.29 16.11
CA LEU A 26 -11.97 -27.61 15.93
C LEU A 26 -11.26 -28.20 14.69
N SER A 27 -11.48 -27.65 13.52
CA SER A 27 -10.49 -27.70 12.43
C SER A 27 -10.83 -26.83 11.22
N PHE A 28 -11.99 -26.20 11.16
CA PHE A 28 -12.38 -25.41 9.98
C PHE A 28 -11.82 -23.97 9.99
N PHE A 29 -11.42 -23.46 11.16
CA PHE A 29 -10.92 -22.09 11.28
C PHE A 29 -9.45 -21.91 10.90
N LYS A 30 -8.65 -22.98 10.94
CA LYS A 30 -7.23 -22.91 10.57
C LYS A 30 -6.97 -23.00 9.06
N PHE A 31 -7.94 -23.48 8.28
CA PHE A 31 -7.79 -23.57 6.82
C PHE A 31 -8.27 -22.29 6.10
N LEU A 32 -9.21 -21.54 6.71
CA LEU A 32 -9.69 -20.27 6.14
C LEU A 32 -8.71 -19.13 6.39
N THR A 33 -7.92 -19.13 7.47
CA THR A 33 -6.89 -18.12 7.74
C THR A 33 -5.64 -18.30 6.89
N ALA A 34 -5.31 -19.50 6.43
CA ALA A 34 -4.23 -19.73 5.48
C ALA A 34 -4.63 -19.33 4.04
N LEU A 35 -5.91 -19.42 3.67
CA LEU A 35 -6.39 -19.00 2.35
C LEU A 35 -6.62 -17.49 2.26
N ALA A 36 -6.95 -16.81 3.36
CA ALA A 36 -7.10 -15.35 3.40
C ALA A 36 -5.76 -14.61 3.39
N ALA A 37 -4.66 -15.23 3.87
CA ALA A 37 -3.31 -14.65 3.78
C ALA A 37 -2.71 -14.71 2.36
N PHE A 38 -3.28 -15.50 1.44
CA PHE A 38 -2.79 -15.61 0.06
C PHE A 38 -3.48 -14.66 -0.92
N VAL A 39 -4.54 -13.94 -0.49
CA VAL A 39 -5.32 -13.02 -1.34
C VAL A 39 -5.00 -11.53 -1.08
N LEU A 40 -4.14 -11.22 -0.09
CA LEU A 40 -3.72 -9.86 0.23
C LEU A 40 -2.20 -9.64 0.04
N SER A 41 -1.60 -10.30 -0.96
CA SER A 41 -0.35 -9.77 -1.52
C SER A 41 -0.73 -8.57 -2.37
N PRO A 42 -0.28 -7.33 -2.05
CA PRO A 42 -0.40 -6.26 -3.02
C PRO A 42 0.31 -6.73 -4.29
N ASN A 43 -0.37 -6.67 -5.43
CA ASN A 43 0.24 -6.84 -6.74
C ASN A 43 1.40 -5.84 -6.81
N GLN A 44 2.60 -6.29 -6.48
CA GLN A 44 3.82 -5.54 -6.73
C GLN A 44 3.97 -5.51 -8.25
N ASN A 45 3.52 -4.43 -8.84
CA ASN A 45 3.67 -4.17 -10.26
C ASN A 45 5.14 -4.25 -10.63
N CYS A 46 5.43 -5.07 -11.61
CA CYS A 46 6.75 -5.31 -12.19
C CYS A 46 7.18 -4.04 -12.97
N LYS A 47 7.77 -3.05 -12.29
CA LYS A 47 7.95 -1.69 -12.81
C LYS A 47 9.18 -1.45 -13.67
N ALA A 48 10.11 -2.38 -13.83
CA ALA A 48 11.43 -2.04 -14.37
C ALA A 48 11.71 -2.49 -15.81
N GLN A 49 10.80 -3.19 -16.48
CA GLN A 49 11.16 -3.90 -17.71
C GLN A 49 10.90 -3.12 -19.01
N ILE A 50 9.91 -2.24 -19.05
CA ILE A 50 9.58 -1.45 -20.27
C ILE A 50 10.72 -0.52 -20.68
N ILE A 51 11.41 0.10 -19.73
CA ILE A 51 12.54 0.99 -20.03
C ILE A 51 13.76 0.24 -20.56
N ALA A 52 13.82 -1.08 -20.36
CA ALA A 52 14.91 -1.93 -20.84
C ALA A 52 14.71 -2.41 -22.29
N TYR A 53 13.54 -2.18 -22.89
CA TYR A 53 13.36 -2.45 -24.31
C TYR A 53 14.25 -1.51 -25.13
N THR A 54 15.04 -2.07 -26.03
CA THR A 54 15.87 -1.26 -26.94
C THR A 54 15.05 -0.84 -28.15
N PHE A 55 15.12 0.45 -28.48
CA PHE A 55 14.49 1.01 -29.66
C PHE A 55 15.45 1.03 -30.83
N SER A 56 14.94 0.67 -32.00
CA SER A 56 15.60 0.94 -33.30
C SER A 56 14.57 1.33 -34.35
N GLN A 57 15.03 1.97 -35.40
CA GLN A 57 14.20 2.25 -36.57
C GLN A 57 14.89 1.78 -37.85
N SER A 58 14.09 1.40 -38.82
CA SER A 58 14.53 0.92 -40.12
C SER A 58 13.52 1.30 -41.20
N SER A 59 13.86 1.00 -42.44
CA SER A 59 12.96 1.07 -43.60
C SER A 59 12.68 -0.35 -44.08
N SER A 60 11.40 -0.69 -44.27
CA SER A 60 10.95 -1.96 -44.83
C SER A 60 9.61 -1.79 -45.50
N VAL A 61 9.49 -2.30 -46.71
CA VAL A 61 8.26 -2.15 -47.52
C VAL A 61 7.00 -2.53 -46.72
N TYR A 62 6.07 -1.60 -46.65
CA TYR A 62 4.79 -1.83 -45.99
C TYR A 62 3.98 -2.84 -46.80
N THR A 63 3.69 -4.00 -46.17
CA THR A 63 2.91 -5.04 -46.81
C THR A 63 1.60 -5.25 -46.05
N PRO A 64 0.42 -5.00 -46.69
CA PRO A 64 -0.85 -5.34 -46.10
C PRO A 64 -0.95 -6.83 -45.76
N VAL A 65 -1.68 -7.17 -44.70
CA VAL A 65 -1.89 -8.57 -44.31
C VAL A 65 -2.71 -9.29 -45.36
N ALA A 66 -2.17 -10.37 -45.88
CA ALA A 66 -2.91 -11.28 -46.75
C ALA A 66 -3.81 -12.21 -45.89
N ASN A 67 -4.97 -12.58 -46.41
CA ASN A 67 -5.92 -13.48 -45.71
C ASN A 67 -6.32 -12.95 -44.32
N GLU A 68 -6.57 -11.67 -44.22
CA GLU A 68 -6.89 -11.00 -42.96
C GLU A 68 -8.26 -11.40 -42.39
N THR A 69 -8.38 -11.37 -41.07
CA THR A 69 -9.66 -11.40 -40.36
C THR A 69 -10.06 -9.97 -40.03
N VAL A 70 -11.19 -9.52 -40.60
CA VAL A 70 -11.69 -8.16 -40.35
C VAL A 70 -12.37 -8.12 -38.97
N LEU A 71 -11.93 -7.22 -38.10
CA LEU A 71 -12.54 -6.94 -36.81
C LEU A 71 -13.68 -5.93 -36.93
N ALA A 72 -13.46 -4.89 -37.71
CA ALA A 72 -14.44 -3.86 -38.00
C ALA A 72 -14.15 -3.19 -39.34
N ALA A 73 -15.19 -2.79 -40.08
CA ALA A 73 -15.06 -2.01 -41.29
C ALA A 73 -16.05 -0.84 -41.26
N ALA A 74 -15.68 0.27 -41.87
CA ALA A 74 -16.58 1.39 -42.03
C ALA A 74 -17.73 1.02 -43.00
N THR A 75 -18.96 1.36 -42.65
CA THR A 75 -20.15 1.09 -43.46
C THR A 75 -20.82 2.36 -43.99
N ASP A 76 -20.53 3.49 -43.37
CA ASP A 76 -20.91 4.82 -43.80
C ASP A 76 -19.91 5.88 -43.21
N ASN A 77 -20.20 7.16 -43.40
CA ASN A 77 -19.37 8.28 -42.95
C ASN A 77 -19.94 9.01 -41.74
N THR A 78 -20.84 8.38 -40.97
CA THR A 78 -21.29 8.92 -39.68
C THR A 78 -20.27 8.73 -38.58
N ALA A 79 -20.37 9.48 -37.47
CA ALA A 79 -19.42 9.42 -36.35
C ALA A 79 -19.36 8.03 -35.71
N THR A 80 -20.42 7.26 -35.72
CA THR A 80 -20.51 5.95 -35.07
C THR A 80 -20.05 4.79 -35.96
N LEU A 81 -20.21 4.91 -37.30
CA LEU A 81 -19.90 3.83 -38.23
C LEU A 81 -18.59 4.03 -39.00
N ASN A 82 -17.89 5.14 -38.77
CA ASN A 82 -16.56 5.40 -39.31
C ASN A 82 -15.41 4.89 -38.42
N LEU A 83 -15.67 3.96 -37.53
CA LEU A 83 -14.71 3.30 -36.64
C LEU A 83 -14.07 4.23 -35.60
N ASN A 84 -14.81 5.21 -35.06
CA ASN A 84 -14.29 6.14 -34.05
C ASN A 84 -14.32 5.59 -32.64
N SER A 85 -15.10 4.54 -32.35
CA SER A 85 -15.32 4.03 -30.99
C SER A 85 -15.42 2.51 -30.93
N VAL A 86 -14.48 1.80 -31.56
CA VAL A 86 -14.45 0.33 -31.60
C VAL A 86 -13.35 -0.22 -30.70
N VAL A 87 -13.72 -1.23 -29.94
CA VAL A 87 -12.76 -2.05 -29.16
C VAL A 87 -13.10 -3.53 -29.40
N SER A 88 -12.09 -4.32 -29.75
CA SER A 88 -12.24 -5.76 -30.02
C SER A 88 -11.21 -6.57 -29.26
N ALA A 89 -11.65 -7.61 -28.53
CA ALA A 89 -10.76 -8.61 -27.96
C ALA A 89 -10.31 -9.60 -29.01
N VAL A 90 -9.04 -9.93 -29.08
CA VAL A 90 -8.45 -10.82 -30.09
C VAL A 90 -7.48 -11.80 -29.43
N ASN A 91 -7.53 -13.07 -29.87
CA ASN A 91 -6.58 -14.09 -29.42
C ASN A 91 -5.29 -14.05 -30.25
N ILE A 92 -4.16 -14.10 -29.58
CA ILE A 92 -2.84 -14.24 -30.20
C ILE A 92 -2.60 -15.74 -30.40
N PRO A 93 -2.20 -16.20 -31.60
CA PRO A 93 -2.07 -17.65 -31.89
C PRO A 93 -0.84 -18.31 -31.25
N PHE A 94 -0.10 -17.58 -30.41
CA PHE A 94 1.05 -18.04 -29.66
C PHE A 94 1.16 -17.25 -28.35
N ALA A 95 1.97 -17.75 -27.43
CA ALA A 95 2.29 -17.02 -26.21
C ALA A 95 3.24 -15.86 -26.54
N PHE A 96 2.81 -14.63 -26.29
CA PHE A 96 3.60 -13.42 -26.48
C PHE A 96 4.00 -12.84 -25.11
N SER A 97 5.30 -12.70 -24.88
CA SER A 97 5.80 -12.11 -23.64
C SER A 97 5.93 -10.60 -23.76
N PHE A 98 5.22 -9.88 -22.89
CA PHE A 98 5.30 -8.43 -22.77
C PHE A 98 5.55 -8.03 -21.33
N ASN A 99 6.57 -7.22 -21.10
CA ASN A 99 6.95 -6.77 -19.73
C ASN A 99 7.12 -7.93 -18.73
N GLY A 100 7.67 -9.07 -19.16
CA GLY A 100 7.88 -10.26 -18.35
C GLY A 100 6.66 -11.12 -18.09
N THR A 101 5.49 -10.76 -18.63
CA THR A 101 4.26 -11.53 -18.53
C THR A 101 3.86 -12.08 -19.89
N SER A 102 3.39 -13.33 -19.92
CA SER A 102 2.96 -14.02 -21.14
C SER A 102 1.46 -13.82 -21.37
N TYR A 103 1.09 -13.43 -22.59
CA TYR A 103 -0.28 -13.17 -23.01
C TYR A 103 -0.64 -14.02 -24.23
N THR A 104 -1.88 -14.50 -24.28
CA THR A 104 -2.50 -15.20 -25.42
C THR A 104 -3.69 -14.42 -25.98
N SER A 105 -3.97 -13.23 -25.47
CA SER A 105 -5.02 -12.33 -25.94
C SER A 105 -4.65 -10.87 -25.69
N LEU A 106 -5.28 -9.99 -26.44
CA LEU A 106 -5.15 -8.53 -26.33
C LEU A 106 -6.45 -7.84 -26.74
N ASN A 107 -6.56 -6.55 -26.43
CA ASN A 107 -7.65 -5.69 -26.90
C ASN A 107 -7.12 -4.72 -27.95
N VAL A 108 -7.84 -4.57 -29.04
CA VAL A 108 -7.54 -3.65 -30.14
C VAL A 108 -8.47 -2.46 -30.06
N SER A 109 -7.93 -1.24 -29.97
CA SER A 109 -8.71 0.01 -30.02
C SER A 109 -8.67 0.62 -31.42
N SER A 110 -9.80 1.14 -31.90
CA SER A 110 -9.85 1.93 -33.13
C SER A 110 -8.94 3.15 -33.11
N ASN A 111 -8.56 3.63 -31.93
CA ASN A 111 -7.69 4.77 -31.68
C ASN A 111 -6.18 4.48 -31.81
N GLY A 112 -5.81 3.43 -32.57
CA GLY A 112 -4.44 3.17 -33.03
C GLY A 112 -3.52 2.51 -32.00
N PHE A 113 -4.06 1.77 -31.04
CA PHE A 113 -3.28 1.07 -30.02
C PHE A 113 -3.92 -0.26 -29.59
N ILE A 114 -3.14 -1.08 -28.92
CA ILE A 114 -3.59 -2.31 -28.27
C ILE A 114 -3.27 -2.29 -26.77
N THR A 115 -4.04 -3.08 -25.99
CA THR A 115 -3.76 -3.27 -24.56
C THR A 115 -3.76 -4.74 -24.19
N PHE A 116 -3.02 -5.08 -23.13
CA PHE A 116 -2.98 -6.41 -22.52
C PHE A 116 -3.80 -6.46 -21.23
N GLY A 117 -4.23 -7.67 -20.87
CA GLY A 117 -5.00 -7.95 -19.66
C GLY A 117 -6.49 -7.99 -19.90
N SER A 118 -7.24 -8.26 -18.83
CA SER A 118 -8.70 -8.44 -18.87
C SER A 118 -9.49 -7.14 -18.97
N VAL A 119 -8.86 -6.00 -18.69
CA VAL A 119 -9.51 -4.68 -18.76
C VAL A 119 -9.38 -4.14 -20.17
N ALA A 120 -10.50 -4.06 -20.88
CA ALA A 120 -10.57 -3.43 -22.20
C ALA A 120 -10.40 -1.91 -22.08
N PRO A 121 -9.76 -1.23 -23.04
CA PRO A 121 -9.75 0.22 -23.10
C PRO A 121 -11.16 0.79 -23.33
N SER A 122 -11.35 2.07 -22.96
CA SER A 122 -12.57 2.79 -23.33
C SER A 122 -12.75 2.76 -24.85
N PRO A 123 -13.98 2.63 -25.36
CA PRO A 123 -14.25 2.81 -26.79
C PRO A 123 -13.94 4.23 -27.27
N PHE A 124 -14.06 5.22 -26.39
CA PHE A 124 -13.63 6.59 -26.66
C PHE A 124 -12.12 6.73 -26.42
N TYR A 125 -11.52 7.66 -27.13
CA TYR A 125 -10.08 7.89 -26.98
C TYR A 125 -9.68 8.20 -25.53
N THR A 126 -8.69 7.47 -25.07
CA THR A 126 -7.92 7.74 -23.85
C THR A 126 -6.46 7.58 -24.19
N SER A 127 -5.61 8.43 -23.63
CA SER A 127 -4.16 8.40 -23.87
C SER A 127 -3.57 7.04 -23.48
N PRO A 128 -3.06 6.23 -24.43
CA PRO A 128 -2.62 4.86 -24.12
C PRO A 128 -1.30 4.83 -23.34
N ILE A 129 -0.43 5.82 -23.50
CA ILE A 129 0.89 5.88 -22.84
C ILE A 129 0.85 6.78 -21.60
N SER A 130 0.36 8.02 -21.72
CA SER A 130 0.36 9.01 -20.65
C SER A 130 -0.83 8.92 -19.71
N GLY A 131 -1.93 8.29 -20.12
CA GLY A 131 -3.17 8.22 -19.36
C GLY A 131 -3.04 7.44 -18.05
N THR A 132 -3.92 7.73 -17.11
CA THR A 132 -3.95 7.09 -15.78
C THR A 132 -4.73 5.78 -15.75
N THR A 133 -5.41 5.40 -16.85
CA THR A 133 -6.15 4.12 -16.94
C THR A 133 -5.19 2.95 -16.73
N SER A 134 -5.55 2.04 -15.83
CA SER A 134 -4.73 0.88 -15.51
C SER A 134 -4.93 -0.22 -16.57
N TYR A 135 -3.88 -0.55 -17.30
CA TYR A 135 -3.79 -1.72 -18.19
C TYR A 135 -2.69 -2.64 -17.64
N GLN A 136 -2.61 -3.89 -18.13
CA GLN A 136 -1.43 -4.74 -17.87
C GLN A 136 -0.28 -4.45 -18.86
N GLY A 137 -0.51 -3.55 -19.78
CA GLY A 137 0.42 -3.03 -20.76
C GLY A 137 -0.31 -2.44 -21.96
N ALA A 138 0.35 -1.54 -22.69
CA ALA A 138 -0.17 -0.95 -23.94
C ALA A 138 0.95 -0.80 -24.99
N ILE A 139 0.58 -0.99 -26.26
CA ILE A 139 1.42 -0.75 -27.44
C ILE A 139 0.65 0.19 -28.36
N SER A 140 1.23 1.34 -28.66
CA SER A 140 0.59 2.43 -29.41
C SER A 140 1.38 2.80 -30.65
N ALA A 141 0.80 2.51 -31.81
CA ALA A 141 1.37 2.94 -33.08
C ALA A 141 0.90 4.35 -33.49
N TRP A 142 -0.32 4.72 -33.09
CA TRP A 142 -0.91 6.03 -33.37
C TRP A 142 -1.98 6.37 -32.32
N GLY A 143 -1.59 6.49 -31.06
CA GLY A 143 -2.48 6.78 -29.96
C GLY A 143 -3.07 8.19 -30.06
N ARG A 144 -4.23 8.30 -30.70
CA ARG A 144 -4.97 9.53 -30.89
C ARG A 144 -6.42 9.22 -31.21
N ASP A 145 -7.29 10.17 -30.98
CA ASP A 145 -8.67 10.13 -31.46
C ASP A 145 -8.67 10.20 -33.01
N ILE A 146 -8.89 9.05 -33.66
CA ILE A 146 -8.86 8.86 -35.10
C ILE A 146 -10.15 8.20 -35.56
N SER A 147 -10.44 8.35 -36.83
CA SER A 147 -11.59 7.71 -37.48
C SER A 147 -11.20 7.13 -38.83
N SER A 148 -12.08 6.37 -39.40
CA SER A 148 -11.97 5.85 -40.74
C SER A 148 -12.96 6.57 -41.69
N PHE A 149 -13.26 6.00 -42.86
CA PHE A 149 -14.22 6.51 -43.83
C PHE A 149 -14.71 5.37 -44.74
N TYR A 150 -15.87 5.58 -45.36
CA TYR A 150 -16.50 4.62 -46.27
C TYR A 150 -16.52 5.17 -47.69
N ASN A 151 -16.02 4.35 -48.65
CA ASN A 151 -16.07 4.59 -50.10
C ASN A 151 -15.68 6.01 -50.54
N ILE A 152 -14.53 6.52 -50.08
CA ILE A 152 -13.97 7.79 -50.57
C ILE A 152 -12.74 7.48 -51.43
N GLY A 153 -12.73 7.95 -52.67
CA GLY A 153 -11.70 7.63 -53.65
C GLY A 153 -11.56 6.11 -53.93
N GLY A 154 -12.66 5.37 -53.80
CA GLY A 154 -12.69 3.91 -53.94
C GLY A 154 -12.09 3.15 -52.77
N LYS A 155 -11.76 3.82 -51.66
CA LYS A 155 -11.17 3.22 -50.45
C LYS A 155 -12.18 3.22 -49.32
N THR A 156 -12.12 2.19 -48.49
CA THR A 156 -12.91 2.02 -47.26
C THR A 156 -11.96 1.62 -46.12
N GLY A 157 -12.13 2.19 -44.93
CA GLY A 157 -11.31 1.88 -43.79
C GLY A 157 -11.78 0.65 -43.03
N LYS A 158 -10.81 -0.04 -42.45
CA LYS A 158 -11.04 -1.24 -41.62
C LYS A 158 -9.95 -1.46 -40.61
N ILE A 159 -10.28 -2.22 -39.56
CA ILE A 159 -9.36 -2.82 -38.64
C ILE A 159 -9.38 -4.31 -38.88
N SER A 160 -8.21 -4.91 -39.01
CA SER A 160 -8.08 -6.34 -39.29
C SER A 160 -6.82 -6.90 -38.63
N TYR A 161 -6.73 -8.21 -38.57
CA TYR A 161 -5.51 -8.88 -38.15
C TYR A 161 -5.24 -10.12 -39.00
N GLY A 162 -4.02 -10.62 -38.95
CA GLY A 162 -3.62 -11.85 -39.55
C GLY A 162 -2.30 -12.38 -39.02
N VAL A 163 -1.91 -13.53 -39.49
CA VAL A 163 -0.68 -14.23 -39.10
C VAL A 163 0.13 -14.51 -40.34
N THR A 164 1.43 -14.22 -40.29
CA THR A 164 2.39 -14.55 -41.35
C THR A 164 3.49 -15.43 -40.79
N GLY A 165 4.19 -16.17 -41.65
CA GLY A 165 5.26 -17.08 -41.25
C GLY A 165 4.77 -18.41 -40.66
N ASN A 166 5.70 -19.24 -40.24
CA ASN A 166 5.45 -20.56 -39.65
C ASN A 166 6.00 -20.61 -38.23
N ALA A 167 5.34 -21.40 -37.35
CA ALA A 167 5.86 -21.65 -36.02
C ALA A 167 7.28 -22.25 -36.08
N PRO A 168 8.18 -21.82 -35.20
CA PRO A 168 8.04 -20.91 -34.07
C PRO A 168 8.37 -19.42 -34.40
N ASN A 169 8.32 -19.01 -35.66
CA ASN A 169 8.68 -17.67 -36.13
C ASN A 169 7.50 -16.95 -36.79
N ARG A 170 6.31 -17.12 -36.22
CA ARG A 170 5.10 -16.41 -36.70
C ARG A 170 5.16 -14.94 -36.32
N GLU A 171 4.48 -14.15 -37.13
CA GLU A 171 4.24 -12.74 -36.84
C GLU A 171 2.72 -12.51 -36.80
N PHE A 172 2.20 -12.03 -35.68
CA PHE A 172 0.81 -11.62 -35.51
C PHE A 172 0.71 -10.12 -35.77
N ILE A 173 -0.07 -9.75 -36.77
CA ILE A 173 -0.16 -8.40 -37.31
C ILE A 173 -1.56 -7.86 -37.09
N ILE A 174 -1.69 -6.71 -36.44
CA ILE A 174 -2.93 -5.93 -36.34
C ILE A 174 -2.73 -4.71 -37.22
N GLN A 175 -3.69 -4.40 -38.10
CA GLN A 175 -3.59 -3.26 -39.00
C GLN A 175 -4.82 -2.38 -38.97
N TRP A 176 -4.57 -1.09 -39.07
CA TRP A 176 -5.52 -0.02 -39.34
C TRP A 176 -5.33 0.44 -40.75
N THR A 177 -6.30 0.12 -41.62
CA THR A 177 -6.22 0.41 -43.05
C THR A 177 -7.11 1.59 -43.37
N ASN A 178 -6.61 2.59 -44.09
CA ASN A 178 -7.37 3.76 -44.56
C ASN A 178 -8.01 4.53 -43.40
N PHE A 179 -7.24 4.92 -42.42
CA PHE A 179 -7.66 5.79 -41.33
C PHE A 179 -7.29 7.25 -41.60
N ARG A 180 -7.99 8.16 -40.91
CA ARG A 180 -7.69 9.59 -40.88
C ARG A 180 -6.88 9.89 -39.62
N PRO A 181 -5.93 10.85 -39.66
CA PRO A 181 -5.14 11.23 -38.49
C PRO A 181 -5.95 12.06 -37.46
N ASN A 182 -7.24 12.23 -37.65
CA ASN A 182 -8.15 12.97 -36.77
C ASN A 182 -9.55 12.36 -36.79
N ALA A 183 -10.29 12.49 -35.68
CA ALA A 183 -11.72 12.18 -35.69
C ALA A 183 -12.49 13.17 -36.52
N SER A 184 -13.22 12.71 -37.53
CA SER A 184 -14.03 13.54 -38.42
C SER A 184 -15.17 12.75 -39.02
N THR A 185 -16.33 13.39 -39.14
CA THR A 185 -17.54 12.86 -39.82
C THR A 185 -17.70 13.44 -41.20
N VAL A 186 -16.86 14.38 -41.66
CA VAL A 186 -16.95 15.04 -42.97
C VAL A 186 -16.10 14.33 -44.00
N SER A 187 -16.65 14.19 -45.21
CA SER A 187 -15.97 13.58 -46.35
C SER A 187 -15.18 14.56 -47.22
N THR A 188 -15.16 15.85 -46.87
CA THR A 188 -14.57 16.92 -47.69
C THR A 188 -13.07 17.09 -47.51
N ILE A 189 -12.51 16.61 -46.36
CA ILE A 189 -11.09 16.63 -46.07
C ILE A 189 -10.71 15.25 -45.55
N VAL A 190 -10.17 14.42 -46.43
CA VAL A 190 -9.79 13.05 -46.10
C VAL A 190 -8.34 12.79 -46.47
N TYR A 191 -7.48 12.84 -45.46
CA TYR A 191 -6.14 12.30 -45.53
C TYR A 191 -6.18 10.83 -45.09
N SER A 192 -5.78 9.92 -45.94
CA SER A 192 -5.78 8.49 -45.68
C SER A 192 -4.38 7.99 -45.41
N PHE A 193 -4.19 7.25 -44.32
CA PHE A 193 -2.97 6.54 -44.02
C PHE A 193 -3.26 5.17 -43.39
N SER A 194 -2.28 4.29 -43.42
CA SER A 194 -2.39 2.95 -42.84
C SER A 194 -1.18 2.64 -41.99
N PHE A 195 -1.38 1.81 -40.96
CA PHE A 195 -0.27 1.40 -40.07
C PHE A 195 -0.55 0.06 -39.42
N GLN A 196 0.48 -0.56 -38.89
CA GLN A 196 0.42 -1.89 -38.28
C GLN A 196 1.14 -1.92 -36.93
N ILE A 197 0.64 -2.78 -36.04
CA ILE A 197 1.39 -3.31 -34.90
C ILE A 197 1.65 -4.79 -35.18
N ARG A 198 2.94 -5.19 -35.11
CA ARG A 198 3.42 -6.54 -35.39
C ARG A 198 4.06 -7.14 -34.16
N LEU A 199 3.61 -8.33 -33.75
CA LEU A 199 4.11 -9.07 -32.60
C LEU A 199 4.80 -10.34 -33.10
N LYS A 200 6.10 -10.49 -32.84
CA LYS A 200 6.90 -11.64 -33.32
C LYS A 200 6.93 -12.76 -32.29
N GLU A 201 6.58 -13.96 -32.72
CA GLU A 201 6.69 -15.18 -31.92
C GLU A 201 8.13 -15.40 -31.48
N THR A 202 8.37 -16.09 -30.37
CA THR A 202 9.69 -16.44 -29.79
C THR A 202 10.52 -15.23 -29.39
N SER A 203 10.79 -14.31 -30.31
CA SER A 203 11.64 -13.14 -30.04
C SER A 203 10.92 -12.05 -29.25
N ASN A 204 9.58 -12.08 -29.18
CA ASN A 204 8.72 -11.09 -28.56
C ASN A 204 9.01 -9.63 -28.99
N ILE A 205 9.61 -9.46 -30.16
CA ILE A 205 9.88 -8.16 -30.76
C ILE A 205 8.57 -7.51 -31.17
N ILE A 206 8.44 -6.23 -30.92
CA ILE A 206 7.31 -5.39 -31.29
C ILE A 206 7.76 -4.49 -32.44
N GLN A 207 6.98 -4.47 -33.50
CA GLN A 207 7.22 -3.54 -34.61
C GLN A 207 5.97 -2.71 -34.89
N MET A 208 6.16 -1.46 -35.25
CA MET A 208 5.15 -0.55 -35.76
C MET A 208 5.56 -0.14 -37.17
N ALA A 209 4.77 -0.51 -38.16
CA ALA A 209 5.05 -0.21 -39.57
C ALA A 209 4.03 0.79 -40.10
N TYR A 210 4.49 1.71 -40.94
CA TYR A 210 3.69 2.80 -41.48
C TYR A 210 3.72 2.80 -43.01
N ASP A 211 2.54 3.04 -43.62
CA ASP A 211 2.38 3.29 -45.03
C ASP A 211 2.29 4.79 -45.30
N GLN A 212 2.66 5.19 -46.50
CA GLN A 212 2.60 6.60 -46.86
C GLN A 212 1.12 7.05 -46.99
N GLY A 213 0.79 8.09 -46.26
CA GLY A 213 -0.53 8.70 -46.35
C GLY A 213 -0.66 9.63 -47.56
N SER A 214 -1.91 9.82 -47.99
CA SER A 214 -2.25 10.75 -49.08
C SER A 214 -3.65 11.34 -48.93
N TYR A 215 -3.89 12.51 -49.54
CA TYR A 215 -5.22 13.07 -49.64
C TYR A 215 -6.07 12.31 -50.67
N LEU A 216 -7.26 11.90 -50.23
CA LEU A 216 -8.31 11.35 -51.10
C LEU A 216 -9.36 12.40 -51.42
N ALA A 217 -9.54 13.39 -50.54
CA ALA A 217 -10.41 14.54 -50.76
C ALA A 217 -9.88 15.75 -50.01
N GLY A 218 -9.98 16.94 -50.62
CA GLY A 218 -9.48 18.19 -50.03
C GLY A 218 -7.94 18.25 -49.91
N SER A 219 -7.44 19.32 -49.33
CA SER A 219 -6.00 19.54 -49.14
C SER A 219 -5.68 20.37 -47.90
N THR A 220 -6.67 20.56 -47.03
CA THR A 220 -6.48 21.37 -45.80
C THR A 220 -5.62 20.65 -44.80
N THR A 221 -4.64 21.35 -44.26
CA THR A 221 -3.73 20.84 -43.27
C THR A 221 -4.45 20.29 -42.04
N VAL A 222 -4.12 19.05 -41.68
CA VAL A 222 -4.45 18.45 -40.39
C VAL A 222 -3.17 18.28 -39.60
N ASN A 223 -3.11 18.82 -38.40
CA ASN A 223 -1.96 18.72 -37.52
C ASN A 223 -2.38 18.29 -36.11
N GLY A 224 -1.43 17.90 -35.30
CA GLY A 224 -1.64 17.47 -33.93
C GLY A 224 -0.51 16.62 -33.39
N THR A 225 -0.80 15.87 -32.36
CA THR A 225 0.13 14.92 -31.72
C THR A 225 -0.48 13.55 -31.59
N ALA A 226 0.32 12.51 -31.63
CA ALA A 226 -0.07 11.11 -31.37
C ALA A 226 0.91 10.47 -30.39
N GLU A 227 0.43 9.64 -29.47
CA GLU A 227 1.28 8.87 -28.59
C GLU A 227 1.78 7.60 -29.31
N ILE A 228 3.10 7.46 -29.40
CA ILE A 228 3.77 6.32 -30.07
C ILE A 228 4.77 5.68 -29.13
N GLY A 229 4.60 4.39 -28.87
CA GLY A 229 5.48 3.66 -27.96
C GLY A 229 4.82 2.51 -27.23
N ILE A 230 5.49 2.09 -26.16
CA ILE A 230 5.04 1.02 -25.30
C ILE A 230 4.98 1.50 -23.85
N ARG A 231 4.04 0.93 -23.08
CA ARG A 231 3.81 1.24 -21.68
C ARG A 231 3.54 -0.04 -20.90
N GLY A 232 4.05 -0.13 -19.67
CA GLY A 232 3.73 -1.17 -18.70
C GLY A 232 2.39 -0.95 -17.97
N ALA A 233 2.30 -1.39 -16.73
CA ALA A 233 1.06 -1.33 -15.96
C ALA A 233 0.68 0.11 -15.56
N SER A 234 1.64 1.00 -15.44
CA SER A 234 1.42 2.42 -15.11
C SER A 234 2.00 3.36 -16.16
N ASN A 235 1.55 4.61 -16.17
CA ASN A 235 2.09 5.65 -17.04
C ASN A 235 3.48 6.15 -16.60
N ALA A 236 4.02 5.66 -15.49
CA ALA A 236 5.42 5.87 -15.11
C ALA A 236 6.38 4.87 -15.78
N GLU A 237 5.83 3.78 -16.38
CA GLU A 237 6.58 2.71 -17.02
C GLU A 237 6.43 2.79 -18.53
N PHE A 238 7.17 3.64 -19.20
CA PHE A 238 7.01 3.88 -20.63
C PHE A 238 8.34 3.85 -21.37
N ASN A 239 8.28 3.55 -22.68
CA ASN A 239 9.34 3.68 -23.65
C ASN A 239 8.70 4.16 -24.94
N ASN A 240 8.58 5.47 -25.06
CA ASN A 240 7.86 6.13 -26.14
C ASN A 240 8.79 6.97 -27.01
N ARG A 241 8.27 7.34 -28.18
CA ARG A 241 8.94 8.24 -29.12
C ARG A 241 8.33 9.62 -29.00
N LEU A 242 9.18 10.63 -29.10
CA LEU A 242 8.79 11.99 -28.84
C LEU A 242 9.47 12.93 -29.81
N ASN A 243 8.70 13.83 -30.36
CA ASN A 243 9.12 15.18 -30.66
C ASN A 243 7.91 16.11 -30.75
N PRO A 244 7.67 16.96 -29.75
CA PRO A 244 6.46 17.79 -29.72
C PRO A 244 6.53 18.99 -30.68
N THR A 245 7.71 19.37 -31.18
CA THR A 245 7.90 20.66 -31.87
C THR A 245 8.44 20.55 -33.28
N THR A 246 9.33 19.60 -33.58
CA THR A 246 10.02 19.52 -34.87
C THR A 246 10.05 18.11 -35.44
N ALA A 247 9.05 17.31 -35.12
CA ALA A 247 9.08 15.87 -35.30
C ALA A 247 9.11 15.44 -36.75
N VAL A 248 10.27 15.11 -37.17
CA VAL A 248 10.48 14.19 -38.26
C VAL A 248 10.39 12.80 -37.69
N PHE A 249 9.40 11.98 -38.10
CA PHE A 249 9.25 10.59 -37.62
C PHE A 249 10.54 9.78 -37.80
N SER A 250 11.23 9.97 -38.93
CA SER A 250 12.52 9.31 -39.19
C SER A 250 13.69 9.79 -38.28
N ALA A 251 13.47 10.79 -37.47
CA ALA A 251 14.44 11.31 -36.50
C ALA A 251 13.86 11.52 -35.12
N SER A 252 12.87 10.66 -34.72
CA SER A 252 12.22 10.74 -33.42
C SER A 252 13.23 10.52 -32.27
N GLY A 253 13.12 11.33 -31.22
CA GLY A 253 13.86 11.16 -29.97
C GLY A 253 13.18 10.19 -29.01
N ALA A 254 13.90 9.73 -27.98
CA ALA A 254 13.29 9.03 -26.86
C ALA A 254 12.40 9.99 -26.06
N GLY A 255 11.26 9.53 -25.60
CA GLY A 255 10.39 10.28 -24.70
C GLY A 255 11.03 10.46 -23.33
N THR A 256 10.73 11.59 -22.69
CA THR A 256 11.27 11.94 -21.36
C THR A 256 10.18 11.92 -20.27
N ALA A 257 8.91 11.85 -20.65
CA ALA A 257 7.78 11.79 -19.75
C ALA A 257 6.62 11.01 -20.37
N GLY A 258 5.77 10.38 -19.58
CA GLY A 258 4.62 9.63 -20.05
C GLY A 258 3.65 10.45 -20.92
N ASN A 259 3.55 11.76 -20.68
CA ASN A 259 2.70 12.66 -21.44
C ASN A 259 3.31 13.15 -22.77
N SER A 260 4.46 12.65 -23.16
CA SER A 260 5.16 13.02 -24.39
C SER A 260 4.47 12.44 -25.63
N ALA A 261 4.31 13.21 -26.67
CA ALA A 261 3.67 12.80 -27.90
C ALA A 261 4.44 13.25 -29.15
N GLN A 262 4.31 12.48 -30.23
CA GLN A 262 4.90 12.74 -31.54
C GLN A 262 3.99 13.72 -32.29
N ALA A 263 4.50 14.88 -32.68
CA ALA A 263 3.76 15.80 -33.53
C ALA A 263 3.66 15.28 -34.98
N PHE A 264 2.61 15.65 -35.67
CA PHE A 264 2.39 15.33 -37.10
C PHE A 264 1.72 16.49 -37.85
N ASN A 265 1.88 16.48 -39.17
CA ASN A 265 1.25 17.43 -40.08
C ASN A 265 1.08 16.77 -41.44
N THR A 266 -0.11 16.86 -42.03
CA THR A 266 -0.42 16.24 -43.33
C THR A 266 0.07 17.03 -44.54
N VAL A 267 0.51 18.26 -44.38
CA VAL A 267 1.09 19.09 -45.43
C VAL A 267 2.62 19.10 -45.34
N GLY A 268 3.25 18.13 -45.88
CA GLY A 268 4.52 17.93 -46.50
C GLY A 268 5.79 18.59 -45.95
N THR A 269 5.79 19.27 -44.79
CA THR A 269 6.99 19.85 -44.19
C THR A 269 7.09 19.44 -42.72
N VAL A 270 8.16 19.67 -42.07
CA VAL A 270 8.42 19.28 -40.68
C VAL A 270 7.48 20.01 -39.70
N PRO A 271 6.74 19.30 -38.82
CA PRO A 271 6.59 17.84 -38.71
C PRO A 271 5.66 17.29 -39.81
N GLY A 272 6.04 16.16 -40.42
CA GLY A 272 5.29 15.48 -41.45
C GLY A 272 4.40 14.35 -40.86
N MET A 273 3.86 13.54 -41.74
CA MET A 273 3.30 12.21 -41.42
C MET A 273 4.43 11.16 -41.46
N PRO A 274 4.21 9.96 -40.92
CA PRO A 274 5.19 8.88 -41.07
C PRO A 274 5.52 8.67 -42.57
N PRO A 275 6.81 8.61 -42.94
CA PRO A 275 7.17 8.30 -44.31
C PRO A 275 6.82 6.85 -44.67
N ALA A 276 6.74 6.57 -45.99
CA ALA A 276 6.60 5.21 -46.45
C ALA A 276 7.65 4.29 -45.84
N ASP A 277 7.24 3.07 -45.55
CA ASP A 277 8.15 1.99 -45.16
C ASP A 277 8.90 2.21 -43.81
N LEU A 278 8.54 3.23 -43.05
CA LEU A 278 9.11 3.43 -41.71
C LEU A 278 8.67 2.29 -40.77
N VAL A 279 9.63 1.68 -40.12
CA VAL A 279 9.41 0.66 -39.09
C VAL A 279 10.11 1.07 -37.80
N TYR A 280 9.34 1.22 -36.74
CA TYR A 280 9.84 1.33 -35.39
C TYR A 280 9.86 -0.06 -34.72
N THR A 281 10.95 -0.40 -34.04
CA THR A 281 11.14 -1.69 -33.43
C THR A 281 11.52 -1.53 -31.97
N TRP A 282 10.80 -2.22 -31.07
CA TRP A 282 11.17 -2.41 -29.69
C TRP A 282 11.57 -3.88 -29.47
N THR A 283 12.81 -4.09 -29.10
CA THR A 283 13.36 -5.41 -28.80
C THR A 283 13.37 -5.62 -27.28
N PRO A 284 12.70 -6.64 -26.74
CA PRO A 284 12.71 -6.90 -25.32
C PRO A 284 14.12 -7.26 -24.84
N PRO A 285 14.43 -6.99 -23.55
CA PRO A 285 15.70 -7.43 -22.98
C PRO A 285 15.76 -8.96 -22.95
N SER A 286 16.91 -9.54 -23.20
CA SER A 286 17.16 -10.97 -23.05
C SER A 286 17.38 -11.39 -21.59
N CYS A 287 17.54 -10.41 -20.69
CA CYS A 287 17.76 -10.58 -19.27
C CYS A 287 16.82 -9.65 -18.49
N TYR A 288 15.85 -10.24 -17.79
CA TYR A 288 14.82 -9.50 -17.08
C TYR A 288 15.20 -9.22 -15.62
N THR A 289 14.85 -8.07 -15.10
CA THR A 289 15.08 -7.67 -13.71
C THR A 289 14.22 -8.52 -12.76
N PRO A 290 14.75 -8.98 -11.61
CA PRO A 290 13.96 -9.65 -10.58
C PRO A 290 12.99 -8.68 -9.91
N THR A 291 11.93 -9.23 -9.30
CA THR A 291 10.86 -8.46 -8.66
C THR A 291 10.63 -8.92 -7.22
N GLY A 292 9.77 -8.23 -6.48
CA GLY A 292 9.38 -8.66 -5.13
C GLY A 292 10.54 -8.68 -4.14
N ILE A 293 11.45 -7.71 -4.23
CA ILE A 293 12.59 -7.60 -3.33
C ILE A 293 12.09 -7.30 -1.93
N SER A 294 12.56 -8.06 -0.96
CA SER A 294 12.19 -7.98 0.45
C SER A 294 13.38 -8.24 1.36
N VAL A 295 13.28 -7.79 2.61
CA VAL A 295 14.27 -8.06 3.65
C VAL A 295 13.65 -8.87 4.78
N ASN A 296 14.36 -9.92 5.19
CA ASN A 296 13.98 -10.80 6.28
C ASN A 296 15.14 -10.95 7.27
N ASN A 297 14.88 -11.50 8.45
CA ASN A 297 15.87 -11.82 9.49
C ASN A 297 16.86 -10.67 9.77
N LEU A 298 16.33 -9.47 9.86
CA LEU A 298 17.10 -8.25 10.10
C LEU A 298 17.67 -8.25 11.53
N THR A 299 18.99 -8.12 11.64
CA THR A 299 19.73 -7.99 12.91
C THR A 299 20.43 -6.63 12.99
N SER A 300 21.29 -6.46 14.00
CA SER A 300 22.15 -5.27 14.10
C SER A 300 23.29 -5.25 13.08
N VAL A 301 23.68 -6.40 12.56
CA VAL A 301 24.87 -6.55 11.69
C VAL A 301 24.61 -7.37 10.44
N SER A 302 23.39 -7.82 10.21
CA SER A 302 23.03 -8.63 9.03
C SER A 302 21.58 -8.45 8.60
N ALA A 303 21.30 -8.77 7.32
CA ALA A 303 19.97 -8.81 6.72
C ALA A 303 19.93 -9.91 5.66
N ILE A 304 18.80 -10.60 5.50
CA ILE A 304 18.56 -11.50 4.38
C ILE A 304 17.72 -10.75 3.34
N LEU A 305 18.32 -10.48 2.20
CA LEU A 305 17.64 -9.94 1.02
C LEU A 305 17.05 -11.11 0.22
N SER A 306 15.80 -11.02 -0.18
CA SER A 306 15.10 -12.06 -0.97
C SER A 306 14.33 -11.41 -2.11
N TRP A 307 14.15 -12.13 -3.23
CA TRP A 307 13.45 -11.65 -4.42
C TRP A 307 12.75 -12.79 -5.16
N ASN A 308 11.84 -12.45 -6.06
CA ASN A 308 11.23 -13.44 -6.95
C ASN A 308 12.18 -13.79 -8.09
N ALA A 309 12.16 -15.05 -8.50
CA ALA A 309 12.94 -15.50 -9.65
C ALA A 309 12.58 -14.68 -10.90
N SER A 310 13.61 -14.24 -11.63
CA SER A 310 13.43 -13.53 -12.90
C SER A 310 12.88 -14.46 -13.98
N ALA A 311 12.03 -13.94 -14.86
CA ALA A 311 11.49 -14.69 -16.01
C ALA A 311 12.56 -15.18 -17.00
N SER A 312 13.76 -14.58 -17.02
CA SER A 312 14.89 -15.03 -17.84
C SER A 312 15.62 -16.23 -17.25
N LEU A 313 15.26 -16.69 -16.05
CA LEU A 313 15.91 -17.79 -15.34
C LEU A 313 17.46 -17.67 -15.37
N PRO A 314 18.03 -16.59 -14.84
CA PRO A 314 19.46 -16.31 -14.92
C PRO A 314 20.26 -17.33 -14.12
N GLY A 315 21.54 -17.52 -14.46
CA GLY A 315 22.46 -18.34 -13.68
C GLY A 315 22.76 -17.80 -12.29
N GLY A 316 22.53 -16.52 -12.05
CA GLY A 316 22.69 -15.84 -10.77
C GLY A 316 22.16 -14.42 -10.79
N TYR A 317 22.36 -13.73 -9.67
CA TYR A 317 21.95 -12.34 -9.49
C TYR A 317 23.12 -11.49 -8.99
N ASP A 318 23.13 -10.23 -9.36
CA ASP A 318 24.04 -9.24 -8.79
C ASP A 318 23.29 -8.40 -7.77
N ILE A 319 23.95 -8.09 -6.65
CA ILE A 319 23.43 -7.26 -5.58
C ILE A 319 24.33 -6.04 -5.41
N TYR A 320 23.72 -4.88 -5.32
CA TYR A 320 24.37 -3.64 -4.90
C TYR A 320 23.64 -3.09 -3.68
N TYR A 321 24.37 -2.69 -2.65
CA TYR A 321 23.80 -1.97 -1.53
C TYR A 321 24.73 -0.85 -1.06
N SER A 322 24.12 0.19 -0.50
CA SER A 322 24.81 1.41 -0.06
C SER A 322 24.03 2.07 1.07
N THR A 323 24.68 2.95 1.81
CA THR A 323 24.02 3.90 2.71
C THR A 323 23.52 5.16 1.99
N SER A 324 23.88 5.34 0.72
CA SER A 324 23.35 6.38 -0.15
C SER A 324 22.09 5.89 -0.87
N SER A 325 21.08 6.74 -0.97
CA SER A 325 19.85 6.49 -1.73
C SER A 325 20.03 6.62 -3.25
N ALA A 326 21.22 7.06 -3.72
CA ALA A 326 21.51 7.20 -5.14
C ALA A 326 21.47 5.85 -5.85
N ALA A 327 20.59 5.73 -6.86
CA ALA A 327 20.44 4.51 -7.63
C ALA A 327 21.73 4.14 -8.40
N PRO A 328 22.08 2.84 -8.46
CA PRO A 328 23.21 2.40 -9.26
C PRO A 328 22.94 2.58 -10.75
N THR A 329 23.96 2.90 -11.50
CA THR A 329 23.94 2.98 -12.97
C THR A 329 24.27 1.62 -13.60
N SER A 330 24.12 1.49 -14.90
CA SER A 330 24.53 0.27 -15.62
C SER A 330 26.01 -0.08 -15.43
N SER A 331 26.87 0.94 -15.22
CA SER A 331 28.32 0.79 -14.99
C SER A 331 28.69 0.57 -13.52
N THR A 332 27.74 0.67 -12.58
CA THR A 332 28.02 0.45 -11.17
C THR A 332 28.37 -1.03 -10.94
N ALA A 333 29.57 -1.26 -10.37
CA ALA A 333 29.99 -2.60 -9.99
C ALA A 333 29.07 -3.16 -8.86
N PRO A 334 28.63 -4.40 -8.96
CA PRO A 334 27.86 -5.03 -7.89
C PRO A 334 28.72 -5.24 -6.63
N THR A 335 28.12 -5.17 -5.47
CA THR A 335 28.77 -5.56 -4.21
C THR A 335 28.96 -7.07 -4.15
N PHE A 336 27.96 -7.81 -4.63
CA PHE A 336 28.02 -9.26 -4.79
C PHE A 336 27.59 -9.62 -6.20
N SER A 337 28.40 -10.42 -6.88
CA SER A 337 28.18 -10.83 -8.26
C SER A 337 27.75 -12.27 -8.35
N ASN A 338 26.86 -12.58 -9.29
CA ASN A 338 26.44 -13.93 -9.67
C ASN A 338 26.00 -14.78 -8.46
N VAL A 339 25.23 -14.19 -7.56
CA VAL A 339 24.68 -14.87 -6.38
C VAL A 339 23.67 -15.93 -6.84
N PRO A 340 23.82 -17.20 -6.46
CA PRO A 340 22.88 -18.25 -6.83
C PRO A 340 21.59 -18.16 -6.01
N GLY A 341 20.47 -18.61 -6.61
CA GLY A 341 19.16 -18.61 -5.94
C GLY A 341 18.51 -17.23 -5.84
N THR A 342 17.51 -17.12 -4.99
CA THR A 342 16.64 -15.92 -4.86
C THR A 342 16.71 -15.28 -3.48
N SER A 343 17.78 -15.54 -2.74
CA SER A 343 18.06 -14.90 -1.45
C SER A 343 19.54 -14.82 -1.16
N TYR A 344 19.95 -13.83 -0.40
CA TYR A 344 21.33 -13.65 0.03
C TYR A 344 21.41 -12.96 1.40
N GLN A 345 22.26 -13.49 2.28
CA GLN A 345 22.54 -12.87 3.57
C GLN A 345 23.67 -11.86 3.45
N ILE A 346 23.37 -10.61 3.68
CA ILE A 346 24.35 -9.53 3.80
C ILE A 346 24.81 -9.48 5.27
N ASN A 347 26.12 -9.56 5.48
CA ASN A 347 26.75 -9.52 6.80
C ASN A 347 27.62 -8.28 6.95
N ASN A 348 28.16 -8.06 8.17
CA ASN A 348 29.05 -6.94 8.52
C ASN A 348 28.42 -5.56 8.26
N LEU A 349 27.12 -5.46 8.45
CA LEU A 349 26.42 -4.18 8.42
C LEU A 349 26.69 -3.41 9.72
N ASN A 350 26.65 -2.09 9.66
CA ASN A 350 26.72 -1.25 10.85
C ASN A 350 25.34 -1.23 11.53
N PRO A 351 25.30 -1.28 12.89
CA PRO A 351 24.06 -1.11 13.65
C PRO A 351 23.42 0.25 13.40
N LEU A 352 22.07 0.32 13.59
CA LEU A 352 21.29 1.55 13.46
C LEU A 352 21.61 2.31 12.16
N THR A 353 21.80 1.59 11.05
CA THR A 353 22.18 2.17 9.78
C THR A 353 21.16 1.80 8.71
N THR A 354 20.70 2.79 7.95
CA THR A 354 19.83 2.57 6.79
C THR A 354 20.66 2.18 5.59
N TYR A 355 20.20 1.14 4.91
CA TYR A 355 20.76 0.65 3.67
C TYR A 355 19.69 0.66 2.57
N TYR A 356 20.15 0.95 1.38
CA TYR A 356 19.41 0.87 0.13
C TYR A 356 20.01 -0.27 -0.68
N ALA A 357 19.21 -1.22 -1.11
CA ALA A 357 19.67 -2.39 -1.84
C ALA A 357 18.93 -2.54 -3.17
N TRP A 358 19.68 -2.88 -4.20
CA TRP A 358 19.18 -3.16 -5.56
C TRP A 358 19.66 -4.53 -5.99
N VAL A 359 18.84 -5.20 -6.79
CA VAL A 359 19.14 -6.50 -7.37
C VAL A 359 18.94 -6.44 -8.88
N ARG A 360 19.83 -7.09 -9.63
CA ARG A 360 19.68 -7.33 -11.05
C ARG A 360 19.97 -8.80 -11.39
N SER A 361 19.40 -9.28 -12.48
CA SER A 361 19.73 -10.60 -13.02
C SER A 361 21.07 -10.60 -13.72
N ASN A 362 21.83 -11.66 -13.55
CA ASN A 362 23.07 -11.95 -14.27
C ASN A 362 22.84 -13.19 -15.15
N CYS A 363 22.60 -12.95 -16.43
CA CYS A 363 22.34 -14.00 -17.44
C CYS A 363 23.60 -14.56 -18.06
N GLY A 364 24.78 -14.20 -17.56
CA GLY A 364 26.08 -14.69 -18.05
C GLY A 364 26.61 -13.94 -19.27
N SER A 365 27.88 -14.16 -19.60
CA SER A 365 28.57 -13.58 -20.77
C SER A 365 28.47 -12.04 -20.87
N GLY A 366 28.41 -11.36 -19.72
CA GLY A 366 28.24 -9.90 -19.66
C GLY A 366 26.81 -9.40 -19.88
N ASN A 367 25.86 -10.30 -20.12
CA ASN A 367 24.46 -9.97 -20.26
C ASN A 367 23.81 -9.86 -18.87
N VAL A 368 23.51 -8.63 -18.42
CA VAL A 368 22.89 -8.33 -17.15
C VAL A 368 21.64 -7.50 -17.37
N SER A 369 20.64 -7.64 -16.50
CA SER A 369 19.48 -6.78 -16.54
C SER A 369 19.82 -5.36 -16.04
N VAL A 370 18.91 -4.42 -16.22
CA VAL A 370 18.93 -3.17 -15.44
C VAL A 370 18.73 -3.50 -13.96
N TRP A 371 19.21 -2.62 -13.06
CA TRP A 371 18.95 -2.71 -11.63
C TRP A 371 17.45 -2.55 -11.33
N SER A 372 16.97 -3.09 -10.22
CA SER A 372 15.62 -2.81 -9.73
C SER A 372 15.38 -1.30 -9.67
N LEU A 373 14.20 -0.84 -10.07
CA LEU A 373 13.90 0.60 -10.17
C LEU A 373 13.91 1.24 -8.79
N ASP A 374 13.21 0.64 -7.85
CA ASP A 374 13.14 1.12 -6.48
C ASP A 374 14.11 0.32 -5.60
N PRO A 375 14.84 0.97 -4.68
CA PRO A 375 15.65 0.27 -3.69
C PRO A 375 14.78 -0.45 -2.67
N MET A 376 15.24 -1.59 -2.20
CA MET A 376 14.78 -2.15 -0.94
C MET A 376 15.44 -1.38 0.20
N ILE A 377 14.66 -0.63 0.96
CA ILE A 377 15.15 0.18 2.08
C ILE A 377 14.97 -0.62 3.37
N PHE A 378 16.02 -0.74 4.14
CA PHE A 378 15.99 -1.37 5.45
C PHE A 378 16.99 -0.73 6.41
N THR A 379 16.68 -0.81 7.72
CA THR A 379 17.52 -0.28 8.78
C THR A 379 17.89 -1.39 9.75
N THR A 380 19.17 -1.55 9.99
CA THR A 380 19.70 -2.53 10.96
C THR A 380 19.26 -2.18 12.38
N LYS A 381 19.04 -3.21 13.20
CA LYS A 381 18.70 -3.04 14.63
C LYS A 381 19.87 -2.45 15.42
N CYS A 382 19.61 -1.99 16.62
CA CYS A 382 20.67 -1.56 17.52
C CYS A 382 21.53 -2.76 18.00
N SER A 383 22.77 -2.51 18.37
CA SER A 383 23.75 -3.57 18.72
C SER A 383 23.44 -4.29 20.02
N ASN A 384 22.86 -3.59 20.99
CA ASN A 384 22.53 -4.11 22.32
C ASN A 384 21.09 -3.73 22.70
N PRO A 385 20.08 -4.35 22.07
CA PRO A 385 18.72 -4.14 22.54
C PRO A 385 18.55 -4.71 23.95
N PRO A 386 17.80 -4.05 24.83
CA PRO A 386 17.48 -4.63 26.13
C PRO A 386 16.73 -5.95 25.96
N ALA A 387 16.66 -6.76 27.00
CA ALA A 387 15.87 -8.00 26.98
C ALA A 387 14.38 -7.68 26.77
N ALA A 388 13.71 -8.53 26.00
CA ALA A 388 12.26 -8.41 25.84
C ALA A 388 11.56 -8.60 27.19
N PRO A 389 10.55 -7.77 27.54
CA PRO A 389 9.87 -7.87 28.81
C PRO A 389 8.98 -9.12 28.86
N THR A 390 8.68 -9.59 30.06
CA THR A 390 7.60 -10.53 30.29
C THR A 390 6.34 -9.78 30.71
N VAL A 391 5.19 -10.26 30.29
CA VAL A 391 3.89 -9.64 30.62
C VAL A 391 2.81 -10.70 30.70
N ASN A 392 1.92 -10.58 31.69
CA ASN A 392 0.78 -11.46 31.84
C ASN A 392 -0.47 -10.81 31.24
N GLY A 393 -1.30 -11.62 30.57
CA GLY A 393 -2.58 -11.19 30.07
C GLY A 393 -3.57 -10.90 31.21
N ALA A 394 -4.64 -10.22 30.89
CA ALA A 394 -5.74 -9.92 31.78
C ALA A 394 -7.07 -10.42 31.19
N THR A 395 -8.03 -10.73 32.07
CA THR A 395 -9.42 -11.03 31.66
C THR A 395 -10.34 -9.97 32.23
N ILE A 396 -11.16 -9.36 31.41
CA ILE A 396 -12.05 -8.26 31.76
C ILE A 396 -13.46 -8.48 31.22
N TYR A 397 -14.43 -7.75 31.77
CA TYR A 397 -15.76 -7.63 31.20
C TYR A 397 -15.78 -6.77 29.93
N PRO A 398 -16.77 -6.92 29.04
CA PRO A 398 -17.00 -6.00 27.94
C PRO A 398 -17.12 -4.55 28.43
N ASN A 399 -16.59 -3.61 27.65
CA ASN A 399 -16.55 -2.16 27.94
C ASN A 399 -15.74 -1.76 29.20
N HIS A 400 -14.81 -2.62 29.65
CA HIS A 400 -13.89 -2.32 30.75
C HIS A 400 -12.45 -2.16 30.25
N GLN A 401 -11.62 -1.54 31.07
CA GLN A 401 -10.18 -1.35 30.82
C GLN A 401 -9.39 -2.44 31.58
N ALA A 402 -8.27 -2.85 30.98
CA ALA A 402 -7.28 -3.69 31.64
C ALA A 402 -6.06 -2.86 32.04
N ILE A 403 -5.44 -3.25 33.16
CA ILE A 403 -4.12 -2.73 33.56
C ILE A 403 -3.11 -3.83 33.30
N LEU A 404 -2.17 -3.57 32.38
CA LEU A 404 -1.11 -4.48 31.99
C LEU A 404 0.23 -4.01 32.60
N THR A 405 0.92 -4.91 33.28
CA THR A 405 2.21 -4.63 33.93
C THR A 405 3.28 -5.52 33.33
N ALA A 406 4.31 -4.91 32.78
CA ALA A 406 5.47 -5.60 32.22
C ALA A 406 6.59 -5.73 33.25
N ASN A 407 7.39 -6.81 33.15
CA ASN A 407 8.49 -7.15 34.07
C ASN A 407 9.76 -7.50 33.26
N PRO A 408 10.97 -7.32 33.83
CA PRO A 408 11.27 -6.71 35.12
C PRO A 408 11.08 -5.20 35.09
N SER A 409 10.64 -4.62 36.20
CA SER A 409 10.26 -3.21 36.28
C SER A 409 11.38 -2.26 36.71
N SER A 410 12.58 -2.73 37.01
CA SER A 410 13.51 -2.01 37.87
C SER A 410 14.31 -0.87 37.24
N SER A 411 14.24 -0.60 35.94
CA SER A 411 14.87 0.57 35.29
C SER A 411 14.57 0.66 33.78
N ALA A 412 13.71 -0.20 33.28
CA ALA A 412 13.41 -0.23 31.86
C ALA A 412 12.31 0.77 31.51
N ASN A 413 12.51 1.49 30.43
CA ASN A 413 11.44 2.22 29.77
C ASN A 413 10.64 1.24 28.92
N TYR A 414 9.33 1.44 28.81
CA TYR A 414 8.42 0.55 28.09
C TYR A 414 7.66 1.30 27.01
N SER A 415 7.50 0.65 25.85
CA SER A 415 6.63 1.10 24.76
C SER A 415 5.59 0.02 24.45
N TRP A 416 4.31 0.38 24.41
CA TRP A 416 3.18 -0.51 24.14
C TRP A 416 2.59 -0.22 22.77
N TYR A 417 2.29 -1.28 22.00
CA TYR A 417 1.87 -1.20 20.61
C TYR A 417 0.63 -2.06 20.35
N ASP A 418 -0.10 -1.77 19.28
CA ASP A 418 -1.24 -2.53 18.78
C ASP A 418 -0.85 -3.64 17.77
N ALA A 419 0.43 -3.74 17.38
CA ALA A 419 0.91 -4.73 16.41
C ALA A 419 2.30 -5.27 16.78
N PRO A 420 2.64 -6.51 16.34
CA PRO A 420 3.93 -7.15 16.62
C PRO A 420 5.11 -6.43 15.94
N ASN A 421 4.87 -5.84 14.78
CA ASN A 421 5.83 -5.03 14.02
C ASN A 421 5.10 -3.84 13.43
N GLY A 422 5.73 -2.67 13.35
CA GLY A 422 5.03 -1.45 12.97
C GLY A 422 3.88 -1.13 13.93
N GLY A 423 2.71 -0.76 13.42
CA GLY A 423 1.53 -0.42 14.21
C GLY A 423 1.64 0.93 14.91
N ASN A 424 0.74 1.17 15.86
CA ASN A 424 0.68 2.42 16.61
C ASN A 424 1.30 2.25 17.99
N LEU A 425 2.11 3.23 18.41
CA LEU A 425 2.52 3.37 19.80
C LEU A 425 1.29 3.80 20.62
N MET A 426 0.83 2.94 21.52
CA MET A 426 -0.33 3.16 22.36
C MET A 426 0.00 3.88 23.64
N TYR A 427 1.17 3.59 24.22
CA TYR A 427 1.60 4.16 25.49
C TYR A 427 3.10 3.98 25.71
N THR A 428 3.73 4.94 26.40
CA THR A 428 5.09 4.83 26.90
C THR A 428 5.04 4.90 28.42
N GLY A 429 5.54 3.86 29.09
CA GLY A 429 5.52 3.71 30.54
C GLY A 429 5.00 2.34 30.99
N ASN A 430 4.92 2.15 32.32
CA ASN A 430 4.46 0.91 32.94
C ASN A 430 3.85 1.23 34.33
N PRO A 431 2.62 0.82 34.63
CA PRO A 431 1.74 -0.04 33.84
C PRO A 431 1.02 0.70 32.69
N PHE A 432 0.48 -0.09 31.73
CA PHE A 432 -0.38 0.40 30.66
C PHE A 432 -1.83 0.11 30.96
N THR A 433 -2.67 1.14 30.94
CA THR A 433 -4.14 1.01 31.02
C THR A 433 -4.72 1.03 29.61
N THR A 434 -5.39 -0.06 29.20
CA THR A 434 -5.98 -0.16 27.86
C THR A 434 -7.19 0.77 27.71
N PRO A 435 -7.58 1.11 26.50
CA PRO A 435 -8.95 1.60 26.23
C PRO A 435 -10.00 0.57 26.75
N ALA A 436 -11.25 1.01 26.92
CA ALA A 436 -12.35 0.09 27.18
C ALA A 436 -12.54 -0.85 25.98
N LEU A 437 -12.53 -2.18 26.23
CA LEU A 437 -12.55 -3.19 25.19
C LEU A 437 -13.90 -3.89 25.09
N THR A 438 -14.36 -4.09 23.87
CA THR A 438 -15.60 -4.87 23.58
C THR A 438 -15.29 -6.28 23.08
N ALA A 439 -14.03 -6.54 22.68
CA ALA A 439 -13.57 -7.83 22.17
C ALA A 439 -12.15 -8.13 22.66
N THR A 440 -11.80 -9.42 22.72
CA THR A 440 -10.43 -9.88 23.03
C THR A 440 -9.42 -9.23 22.10
N THR A 441 -8.42 -8.57 22.69
CA THR A 441 -7.45 -7.73 21.98
C THR A 441 -6.02 -8.09 22.37
N ASN A 442 -5.13 -8.12 21.38
CA ASN A 442 -3.70 -8.32 21.59
C ASN A 442 -2.98 -6.98 21.61
N TYR A 443 -2.07 -6.84 22.58
CA TYR A 443 -1.10 -5.75 22.66
C TYR A 443 0.32 -6.32 22.64
N TYR A 444 1.29 -5.45 22.41
CA TYR A 444 2.68 -5.83 22.30
C TYR A 444 3.52 -4.83 23.07
N VAL A 445 4.45 -5.30 23.90
CA VAL A 445 5.28 -4.44 24.73
C VAL A 445 6.76 -4.69 24.47
N SER A 446 7.55 -3.63 24.35
CA SER A 446 9.01 -3.64 24.31
C SER A 446 9.59 -2.88 25.49
N THR A 447 10.81 -3.22 25.88
CA THR A 447 11.67 -2.36 26.69
C THR A 447 12.57 -1.55 25.78
N PHE A 448 13.02 -0.38 26.22
CA PHE A 448 14.01 0.39 25.49
C PHE A 448 15.03 1.06 26.41
N THR A 449 16.21 1.31 25.86
CA THR A 449 17.26 2.16 26.43
C THR A 449 17.42 3.41 25.60
N GLY A 450 18.05 4.46 26.12
CA GLY A 450 18.17 5.75 25.47
C GLY A 450 17.08 6.74 25.91
N THR A 451 16.90 7.79 25.15
CA THR A 451 15.95 8.88 25.46
C THR A 451 14.70 8.78 24.62
N SER A 452 13.59 9.25 25.15
CA SER A 452 12.26 9.28 24.50
C SER A 452 11.51 10.53 24.94
N GLY A 453 10.61 11.02 24.09
CA GLY A 453 9.71 12.11 24.41
C GLY A 453 10.36 13.49 24.55
N ILE A 454 11.57 13.70 24.02
CA ILE A 454 12.24 15.01 24.07
C ILE A 454 11.47 15.97 23.15
N PRO A 455 10.93 17.07 23.69
CA PRO A 455 10.15 18.02 22.88
C PRO A 455 11.07 18.89 22.03
N THR A 456 10.65 19.11 20.76
CA THR A 456 11.25 20.11 19.89
C THR A 456 10.20 20.65 18.90
N GLY A 457 10.61 21.62 18.08
CA GLY A 457 9.69 22.35 17.23
C GLY A 457 8.84 23.34 18.01
N ARG A 458 7.86 23.91 17.32
CA ARG A 458 6.90 24.83 17.94
C ARG A 458 5.90 24.04 18.80
N PRO A 459 5.73 24.35 20.10
CA PRO A 459 4.97 23.47 21.00
C PRO A 459 3.47 23.47 20.72
N ILE A 460 2.91 24.62 20.36
CA ILE A 460 1.47 24.78 20.06
C ILE A 460 1.25 25.85 19.00
N TYR A 461 0.11 25.80 18.34
CA TYR A 461 -0.43 26.92 17.60
C TYR A 461 -0.84 28.06 18.55
N THR A 462 -0.38 29.29 18.31
CA THR A 462 -0.59 30.40 19.24
C THR A 462 -1.50 31.52 18.70
N ASN A 463 -2.02 31.38 17.47
CA ASN A 463 -2.79 32.40 16.78
C ASN A 463 -2.06 33.77 16.68
N GLY A 464 -0.75 33.77 16.86
CA GLY A 464 0.10 34.98 16.78
C GLY A 464 0.57 35.33 15.38
N GLY A 465 0.23 34.50 14.39
CA GLY A 465 0.48 34.72 12.98
C GLY A 465 -0.81 34.98 12.20
N ALA A 466 -0.72 35.61 11.04
CA ALA A 466 -1.85 35.68 10.12
C ALA A 466 -2.19 34.25 9.66
N PHE A 467 -3.32 33.74 10.08
CA PHE A 467 -3.81 32.44 9.73
C PHE A 467 -4.25 32.42 8.26
N THR A 468 -3.80 31.40 7.52
CA THR A 468 -4.39 31.07 6.23
C THR A 468 -4.50 29.55 6.18
N GLY A 469 -5.69 28.99 6.42
CA GLY A 469 -5.96 27.56 6.29
C GLY A 469 -5.82 27.13 4.84
N PHE A 470 -5.50 25.89 4.59
CA PHE A 470 -5.30 25.16 3.34
C PHE A 470 -3.86 25.15 2.84
N GLY A 471 -3.05 24.34 3.49
CA GLY A 471 -1.77 23.96 2.92
C GLY A 471 -1.97 23.00 1.75
N THR A 472 -1.27 23.26 0.66
CA THR A 472 -1.09 22.24 -0.38
C THR A 472 -0.21 21.12 0.16
N THR A 473 -0.36 19.91 -0.37
CA THR A 473 0.37 18.71 0.06
C THR A 473 1.90 18.77 -0.12
N ASN A 474 2.44 19.87 -0.68
CA ASN A 474 3.86 19.99 -1.00
C ASN A 474 4.69 20.76 0.03
N PHE A 475 4.06 21.40 1.02
CA PHE A 475 4.76 22.18 2.03
C PHE A 475 4.98 21.39 3.32
N GLY A 476 5.96 21.81 4.10
CA GLY A 476 6.33 21.19 5.36
C GLY A 476 7.53 21.88 5.99
N LEU A 477 8.32 21.13 6.75
CA LEU A 477 9.51 21.62 7.46
C LEU A 477 10.77 20.92 6.93
N VAL A 478 11.86 21.67 6.81
CA VAL A 478 13.19 21.17 6.49
C VAL A 478 13.97 21.04 7.78
N PHE A 479 14.64 19.89 7.95
CA PHE A 479 15.42 19.60 9.15
C PHE A 479 16.67 18.78 8.85
N ASP A 480 17.67 18.88 9.73
CA ASP A 480 18.87 18.06 9.75
C ASP A 480 18.80 17.11 10.94
N VAL A 481 19.28 15.88 10.76
CA VAL A 481 19.42 14.88 11.82
C VAL A 481 20.90 14.70 12.10
N LEU A 482 21.31 15.03 13.32
CA LEU A 482 22.72 15.07 13.74
C LEU A 482 23.23 13.73 14.24
N SER A 483 22.35 12.96 14.87
CA SER A 483 22.59 11.56 15.26
C SER A 483 21.31 10.76 15.07
N TYR A 484 21.41 9.42 15.04
CA TYR A 484 20.21 8.58 14.95
C TYR A 484 19.13 9.01 15.92
N MET A 485 17.93 9.22 15.43
CA MET A 485 16.76 9.54 16.23
C MET A 485 15.51 8.80 15.76
N VAL A 486 14.56 8.69 16.65
CA VAL A 486 13.18 8.33 16.35
C VAL A 486 12.33 9.60 16.46
N LEU A 487 11.64 10.00 15.41
CA LEU A 487 10.56 10.99 15.48
C LEU A 487 9.31 10.25 15.96
N GLU A 488 9.07 10.33 17.27
CA GLU A 488 8.07 9.51 17.97
C GLU A 488 6.65 10.01 17.67
N SER A 489 6.42 11.31 17.82
CA SER A 489 5.14 11.93 17.53
C SER A 489 5.27 13.38 17.12
N ILE A 490 4.19 13.88 16.53
CA ILE A 490 3.96 15.28 16.18
C ILE A 490 2.53 15.65 16.54
N THR A 491 2.25 16.94 16.66
CA THR A 491 0.89 17.47 16.78
C THR A 491 0.50 18.18 15.49
N VAL A 492 -0.69 17.89 14.98
CA VAL A 492 -1.30 18.54 13.82
C VAL A 492 -2.64 19.15 14.20
N TYR A 493 -3.11 20.10 13.41
CA TYR A 493 -4.44 20.72 13.53
C TYR A 493 -5.18 20.53 12.19
N PRO A 494 -5.86 19.38 11.99
CA PRO A 494 -6.62 19.15 10.77
C PRO A 494 -7.84 20.07 10.71
N LEU A 495 -8.09 20.64 9.54
CA LEU A 495 -9.16 21.60 9.33
C LEU A 495 -10.29 20.99 8.50
N SER A 496 -11.53 21.32 8.89
CA SER A 496 -12.72 21.01 8.12
C SER A 496 -13.85 21.95 8.47
N THR A 497 -14.60 22.39 7.46
CA THR A 497 -15.80 23.20 7.66
C THR A 497 -16.94 22.42 8.30
N THR A 498 -16.93 21.11 8.22
CA THR A 498 -18.01 20.21 8.64
C THR A 498 -17.64 19.26 9.79
N SER A 499 -16.48 19.42 10.42
CA SER A 499 -15.95 18.52 11.46
C SER A 499 -15.96 17.05 11.01
N SER A 500 -15.48 16.79 9.79
CA SER A 500 -15.48 15.46 9.16
C SER A 500 -14.29 14.62 9.57
N GLN A 501 -14.47 13.29 9.53
CA GLN A 501 -13.37 12.36 9.64
C GLN A 501 -12.68 12.18 8.28
N GLY A 502 -11.35 12.04 8.31
CA GLY A 502 -10.54 11.87 7.13
C GLY A 502 -9.26 11.11 7.38
N THR A 503 -8.38 11.10 6.40
CA THR A 503 -7.04 10.51 6.50
C THR A 503 -5.98 11.53 6.15
N LEU A 504 -4.80 11.37 6.76
CA LEU A 504 -3.61 12.17 6.48
C LEU A 504 -2.43 11.24 6.26
N THR A 505 -1.74 11.37 5.14
CA THR A 505 -0.48 10.65 4.85
C THR A 505 0.69 11.60 5.04
N ILE A 506 1.63 11.24 5.89
CA ILE A 506 2.81 12.03 6.26
C ILE A 506 4.06 11.30 5.80
N ASP A 507 4.97 12.03 5.14
CA ASP A 507 6.24 11.54 4.64
C ASP A 507 7.42 12.26 5.28
N VAL A 508 8.49 11.50 5.53
CA VAL A 508 9.85 12.02 5.62
C VAL A 508 10.57 11.73 4.32
N ILE A 509 11.18 12.77 3.73
CA ILE A 509 11.86 12.70 2.44
C ILE A 509 13.29 13.13 2.65
N ASP A 510 14.26 12.40 2.10
CA ASP A 510 15.67 12.76 2.15
C ASP A 510 16.05 13.91 1.19
N SER A 511 17.32 14.33 1.21
CA SER A 511 17.85 15.38 0.35
C SER A 511 17.78 15.04 -1.15
N ASN A 512 17.69 13.76 -1.51
CA ASN A 512 17.59 13.28 -2.90
C ASN A 512 16.13 13.15 -3.38
N GLY A 513 15.15 13.45 -2.51
CA GLY A 513 13.74 13.35 -2.84
C GLY A 513 13.15 11.95 -2.61
N VAL A 514 13.89 11.03 -1.98
CA VAL A 514 13.42 9.67 -1.67
C VAL A 514 12.62 9.68 -0.37
N ILE A 515 11.45 9.04 -0.38
CA ILE A 515 10.64 8.87 0.82
C ILE A 515 11.30 7.80 1.68
N VAL A 516 11.81 8.19 2.85
CA VAL A 516 12.47 7.28 3.80
C VAL A 516 11.51 6.76 4.87
N ASN A 517 10.47 7.51 5.19
CA ASN A 517 9.40 7.08 6.11
C ASN A 517 8.05 7.60 5.61
N THR A 518 7.00 6.82 5.85
CA THR A 518 5.61 7.23 5.52
C THR A 518 4.61 6.59 6.47
N LYS A 519 3.55 7.33 6.81
CA LYS A 519 2.44 6.83 7.61
C LYS A 519 1.13 7.50 7.20
N THR A 520 0.08 6.69 7.07
CA THR A 520 -1.29 7.19 6.90
C THR A 520 -2.06 6.98 8.19
N VAL A 521 -2.71 8.03 8.66
CA VAL A 521 -3.46 8.04 9.92
C VAL A 521 -4.86 8.62 9.72
N SER A 522 -5.81 8.19 10.55
CA SER A 522 -7.12 8.80 10.63
C SER A 522 -7.04 10.10 11.43
N VAL A 523 -7.70 11.14 10.96
CA VAL A 523 -7.77 12.45 11.61
C VAL A 523 -9.20 12.99 11.58
N THR A 524 -9.52 13.88 12.50
CA THR A 524 -10.82 14.57 12.54
C THR A 524 -10.60 16.06 12.31
N GLY A 525 -11.17 16.60 11.25
CA GLY A 525 -11.11 18.01 10.95
C GLY A 525 -11.94 18.84 11.93
N ALA A 526 -11.47 20.04 12.26
CA ALA A 526 -12.17 21.01 13.08
C ALA A 526 -12.27 22.36 12.35
N PRO A 527 -13.25 23.22 12.69
CA PRO A 527 -13.35 24.56 12.10
C PRO A 527 -12.10 25.40 12.40
N VAL A 528 -11.71 26.20 11.46
CA VAL A 528 -10.55 27.10 11.58
C VAL A 528 -10.66 28.08 12.74
N SER A 529 -11.88 28.48 13.11
CA SER A 529 -12.16 29.34 14.26
C SER A 529 -11.93 28.68 15.61
N ALA A 530 -11.87 27.33 15.64
CA ALA A 530 -11.64 26.53 16.84
C ALA A 530 -10.85 25.28 16.47
N PRO A 531 -9.56 25.41 16.06
CA PRO A 531 -8.75 24.28 15.64
C PRO A 531 -8.46 23.36 16.83
N VAL A 532 -8.54 22.05 16.59
CA VAL A 532 -8.32 21.01 17.61
C VAL A 532 -6.99 20.30 17.33
N ALA A 533 -6.14 20.30 18.36
CA ALA A 533 -4.86 19.59 18.32
C ALA A 533 -5.06 18.07 18.28
N GLN A 534 -4.35 17.36 17.41
CA GLN A 534 -4.30 15.91 17.37
C GLN A 534 -2.86 15.44 17.35
N VAL A 535 -2.50 14.61 18.33
CA VAL A 535 -1.19 13.98 18.40
C VAL A 535 -1.17 12.78 17.46
N ILE A 536 -0.18 12.75 16.59
CA ILE A 536 0.06 11.67 15.64
C ILE A 536 1.35 10.95 16.06
N ASN A 537 1.22 9.73 16.51
CA ASN A 537 2.36 8.86 16.76
C ASN A 537 2.94 8.39 15.42
N LEU A 538 4.16 8.74 15.11
CA LEU A 538 4.87 8.40 13.88
C LEU A 538 5.78 7.20 14.05
N ASP A 539 6.61 7.24 15.07
CA ASP A 539 7.64 6.22 15.38
C ASP A 539 8.62 6.01 14.20
N PHE A 540 9.03 7.11 13.57
CA PHE A 540 9.90 7.12 12.40
C PHE A 540 11.37 7.11 12.80
N PRO A 541 12.13 6.01 12.55
CA PRO A 541 13.57 6.03 12.66
C PRO A 541 14.17 6.91 11.56
N ILE A 542 15.00 7.88 11.93
CA ILE A 542 15.66 8.79 11.01
C ILE A 542 17.16 8.82 11.34
N PHE A 543 17.96 8.69 10.28
CA PHE A 543 19.42 8.59 10.39
C PHE A 543 20.09 9.94 10.20
N PRO A 544 21.36 10.08 10.62
CA PRO A 544 22.12 11.30 10.38
C PRO A 544 22.09 11.70 8.89
N GLY A 545 21.78 12.95 8.65
CA GLY A 545 21.68 13.50 7.30
C GLY A 545 21.15 14.92 7.31
N THR A 546 21.23 15.60 6.17
CA THR A 546 20.85 17.00 6.03
C THR A 546 19.68 17.19 5.06
N ASN A 547 18.91 18.26 5.29
CA ASN A 547 17.83 18.70 4.41
C ASN A 547 16.71 17.66 4.22
N TYR A 548 16.44 16.87 5.24
CA TYR A 548 15.19 16.09 5.30
C TYR A 548 13.99 17.02 5.24
N LYS A 549 12.88 16.51 4.70
CA LYS A 549 11.61 17.23 4.64
C LYS A 549 10.53 16.41 5.29
N LEU A 550 9.86 16.94 6.31
CA LEU A 550 8.61 16.40 6.85
C LEU A 550 7.46 17.11 6.17
N ARG A 551 6.62 16.39 5.45
CA ARG A 551 5.48 16.97 4.72
C ARG A 551 4.27 16.05 4.66
N PRO A 552 3.04 16.57 4.48
CA PRO A 552 1.91 15.76 4.08
C PRO A 552 2.06 15.37 2.60
N ARG A 553 1.87 14.08 2.27
CA ARG A 553 1.73 13.62 0.87
C ARG A 553 0.34 13.90 0.33
N GLY A 554 -0.69 13.71 1.19
CA GLY A 554 -2.08 13.89 0.83
C GLY A 554 -2.99 13.73 2.03
N TYR A 555 -4.23 14.14 1.86
CA TYR A 555 -5.29 13.96 2.83
C TYR A 555 -6.63 13.72 2.12
N THR A 556 -7.57 13.08 2.80
CA THR A 556 -8.96 12.89 2.33
C THR A 556 -9.91 13.21 3.47
N GLY A 557 -11.13 13.66 3.16
CA GLY A 557 -12.17 13.92 4.15
C GLY A 557 -11.93 15.12 5.08
N ILE A 558 -10.82 15.84 4.92
CA ILE A 558 -10.53 17.10 5.58
C ILE A 558 -10.17 18.16 4.53
N ASP A 559 -10.24 19.44 4.88
CA ASP A 559 -9.98 20.54 3.95
C ASP A 559 -8.50 20.96 3.92
N GLY A 560 -7.70 20.58 4.93
CA GLY A 560 -6.28 20.87 5.00
C GLY A 560 -5.70 20.79 6.42
N LEU A 561 -4.49 21.33 6.58
CA LEU A 561 -3.79 21.45 7.85
C LEU A 561 -3.49 22.91 8.18
N LEU A 562 -3.56 23.22 9.45
CA LEU A 562 -3.26 24.56 9.96
C LEU A 562 -1.76 24.84 9.87
N TYR A 563 -1.39 26.04 9.42
CA TYR A 563 -0.03 26.57 9.47
C TYR A 563 -0.02 28.02 10.00
N GLU A 564 1.14 28.50 10.41
CA GLU A 564 1.33 29.88 10.85
C GLU A 564 2.22 30.66 9.88
N SER A 565 1.89 31.96 9.72
CA SER A 565 2.68 32.90 8.94
C SER A 565 2.90 34.17 9.77
N ASN A 566 4.15 34.62 9.84
CA ASN A 566 4.50 35.87 10.49
C ASN A 566 5.63 36.59 9.75
N THR A 567 5.50 37.89 9.54
CA THR A 567 6.48 38.72 8.83
C THR A 567 7.61 39.23 9.72
N THR A 568 7.49 39.09 11.06
CA THR A 568 8.54 39.49 12.00
C THR A 568 9.72 38.57 11.89
N ALA A 569 10.89 39.09 11.59
CA ALA A 569 12.13 38.29 11.49
C ALA A 569 12.41 37.54 12.80
N GLY A 570 12.71 36.22 12.66
CA GLY A 570 13.00 35.39 13.81
C GLY A 570 11.81 34.96 14.67
N TYR A 571 10.57 35.27 14.27
CA TYR A 571 9.36 34.98 15.06
C TYR A 571 9.25 33.49 15.43
N PHE A 572 9.55 32.58 14.48
CA PHE A 572 9.47 31.14 14.73
C PHE A 572 10.72 30.54 15.38
N GLY A 573 11.77 31.34 15.59
CA GLY A 573 12.99 30.92 16.31
C GLY A 573 13.85 29.90 15.60
N TYR A 574 13.73 29.77 14.29
CA TYR A 574 14.57 28.85 13.51
C TYR A 574 16.08 29.16 13.64
N PRO A 575 16.96 28.11 13.73
CA PRO A 575 16.64 26.70 13.83
C PRO A 575 16.13 26.30 15.23
N LEU A 576 15.12 25.43 15.25
CA LEU A 576 14.63 24.84 16.50
C LEU A 576 15.39 23.52 16.70
N ASN A 577 16.20 23.44 17.73
CA ASN A 577 17.11 22.33 17.90
C ASN A 577 16.91 21.53 19.21
N VAL A 578 17.29 20.26 19.18
CA VAL A 578 17.61 19.44 20.32
C VAL A 578 19.08 19.03 20.17
N GLN A 579 19.90 19.38 21.15
CA GLN A 579 21.33 19.15 21.11
C GLN A 579 21.67 17.72 20.64
N ASN A 580 22.50 17.64 19.61
CA ASN A 580 23.01 16.40 19.04
C ASN A 580 21.97 15.44 18.44
N LEU A 581 20.71 15.83 18.28
CA LEU A 581 19.67 15.02 17.66
C LEU A 581 19.15 15.62 16.37
N VAL A 582 18.52 16.79 16.40
CA VAL A 582 17.79 17.38 15.27
C VAL A 582 17.83 18.90 15.27
N ASP A 583 17.97 19.49 14.09
CA ASP A 583 17.78 20.91 13.80
C ASP A 583 16.64 21.12 12.81
N ILE A 584 15.51 21.69 13.23
CA ILE A 584 14.45 22.12 12.34
C ILE A 584 14.82 23.50 11.80
N LYS A 585 15.11 23.62 10.52
CA LYS A 585 15.82 24.74 9.93
C LYS A 585 14.91 25.85 9.41
N TYR A 586 13.87 25.50 8.67
CA TYR A 586 12.95 26.44 8.00
C TYR A 586 11.79 25.68 7.34
N SER A 587 10.86 26.40 6.73
CA SER A 587 9.79 25.82 5.93
C SER A 587 10.29 25.36 4.55
N THR A 588 9.60 24.42 3.91
CA THR A 588 9.96 23.96 2.56
C THR A 588 9.67 24.98 1.46
N LEU A 589 8.90 26.05 1.77
CA LEU A 589 8.68 27.15 0.84
C LEU A 589 9.90 28.05 0.77
N THR A 590 10.34 28.38 -0.43
CA THR A 590 11.41 29.36 -0.67
C THR A 590 10.83 30.68 -1.16
N ALA A 591 11.49 31.79 -0.82
CA ALA A 591 11.10 33.10 -1.29
C ALA A 591 11.57 33.34 -2.74
N ALA A 592 10.64 33.65 -3.63
CA ALA A 592 10.98 34.06 -5.00
C ALA A 592 11.45 35.53 -5.02
N PRO A 593 12.38 35.91 -5.91
CA PRO A 593 13.06 35.11 -6.94
C PRO A 593 14.37 34.44 -6.46
N THR A 594 14.78 34.65 -5.21
CA THR A 594 16.11 34.27 -4.70
C THR A 594 16.23 32.82 -4.26
N ASN A 595 15.12 32.06 -4.20
CA ASN A 595 15.07 30.70 -3.64
C ASN A 595 15.63 30.59 -2.20
N THR A 596 15.64 31.70 -1.45
CA THR A 596 16.09 31.70 -0.06
C THR A 596 15.09 30.97 0.83
N PRO A 597 15.54 30.27 1.90
CA PRO A 597 14.66 29.62 2.84
C PRO A 597 13.69 30.59 3.49
N ASN A 598 12.41 30.25 3.54
CA ASN A 598 11.41 31.10 4.18
C ASN A 598 11.29 30.72 5.67
N THR A 599 11.76 31.63 6.54
CA THR A 599 11.68 31.50 8.00
C THR A 599 10.45 32.19 8.60
N GLY A 600 9.63 32.85 7.80
CA GLY A 600 8.38 33.50 8.21
C GLY A 600 7.15 32.57 8.14
N LEU A 601 7.34 31.28 7.95
CA LEU A 601 6.29 30.27 7.87
C LEU A 601 6.63 29.08 8.75
N TYR A 602 5.60 28.54 9.44
CA TYR A 602 5.71 27.26 10.16
C TYR A 602 4.57 26.34 9.71
N TYR A 603 4.90 25.23 9.03
CA TYR A 603 3.94 24.33 8.42
C TYR A 603 3.65 23.12 9.29
N TYR A 604 2.42 22.98 9.72
CA TYR A 604 1.63 21.82 10.10
C TYR A 604 2.06 21.02 11.32
N PHE A 605 3.37 20.85 11.58
CA PHE A 605 3.88 19.81 12.49
C PHE A 605 4.44 20.42 13.76
N TYR A 606 3.59 20.50 14.77
CA TYR A 606 3.88 21.08 16.08
C TYR A 606 4.35 20.01 17.06
N ASP A 607 4.94 20.42 18.18
CA ASP A 607 5.27 19.61 19.35
C ASP A 607 5.87 18.27 18.99
N TRP A 608 6.98 18.27 18.26
CA TRP A 608 7.70 17.05 17.93
C TRP A 608 8.22 16.40 19.21
N LYS A 609 8.00 15.11 19.35
CA LYS A 609 8.67 14.28 20.35
C LYS A 609 9.72 13.43 19.64
N VAL A 610 10.96 13.56 20.07
CA VAL A 610 12.10 12.83 19.50
C VAL A 610 12.85 12.07 20.57
N GLY A 611 13.58 11.05 20.17
CA GLY A 611 14.42 10.26 21.07
C GLY A 611 15.44 9.44 20.30
N ASN A 612 16.33 8.76 21.00
CA ASN A 612 17.31 7.83 20.43
C ASN A 612 17.18 6.43 21.02
N LYS A 613 15.95 5.97 21.18
CA LYS A 613 15.65 4.69 21.82
C LYS A 613 16.13 3.48 21.02
N CYS A 614 16.71 2.52 21.74
CA CYS A 614 17.04 1.19 21.26
C CYS A 614 16.07 0.19 21.88
N GLU A 615 15.15 -0.37 21.10
CA GLU A 615 14.09 -1.24 21.59
C GLU A 615 14.42 -2.73 21.52
N SER A 616 13.92 -3.48 22.50
CA SER A 616 13.89 -4.95 22.48
C SER A 616 12.93 -5.50 21.41
N ALA A 617 12.96 -6.82 21.22
CA ALA A 617 11.81 -7.50 20.61
C ALA A 617 10.54 -7.24 21.43
N ARG A 618 9.39 -7.23 20.75
CA ARG A 618 8.07 -7.04 21.38
C ARG A 618 7.53 -8.36 21.93
N SER A 619 7.08 -8.35 23.19
CA SER A 619 6.38 -9.46 23.82
C SER A 619 4.87 -9.31 23.63
N PRO A 620 4.16 -10.34 23.12
CA PRO A 620 2.72 -10.30 22.96
C PRO A 620 2.02 -10.45 24.31
N VAL A 621 0.86 -9.80 24.48
CA VAL A 621 -0.02 -9.94 25.61
C VAL A 621 -1.48 -9.86 25.15
N THR A 622 -2.30 -10.78 25.64
CA THR A 622 -3.73 -10.83 25.29
C THR A 622 -4.57 -10.32 26.47
N VAL A 623 -5.45 -9.38 26.18
CA VAL A 623 -6.56 -9.03 27.08
C VAL A 623 -7.81 -9.76 26.59
N THR A 624 -8.24 -10.74 27.37
CA THR A 624 -9.44 -11.53 27.08
C THR A 624 -10.68 -10.78 27.56
N VAL A 625 -11.64 -10.55 26.68
CA VAL A 625 -12.95 -10.04 27.03
C VAL A 625 -13.90 -11.23 27.17
N ASP A 626 -14.36 -11.46 28.40
CA ASP A 626 -15.25 -12.58 28.74
C ASP A 626 -16.58 -12.06 29.29
N SER A 627 -17.62 -12.22 28.50
CA SER A 627 -18.99 -11.83 28.89
C SER A 627 -19.61 -12.75 29.95
N THR A 628 -19.00 -13.92 30.19
CA THR A 628 -19.51 -14.87 31.20
C THR A 628 -19.04 -14.52 32.61
N LEU A 629 -18.04 -13.63 32.74
CA LEU A 629 -17.64 -13.07 34.04
C LEU A 629 -18.71 -12.12 34.62
N SER A 630 -19.66 -11.64 33.83
CA SER A 630 -20.77 -10.89 34.38
C SER A 630 -21.57 -11.79 35.32
N THR A 631 -21.52 -11.53 36.64
CA THR A 631 -22.56 -11.96 37.53
C THR A 631 -23.83 -11.33 36.96
N SER A 632 -24.73 -12.17 36.42
CA SER A 632 -26.10 -11.71 36.15
C SER A 632 -26.58 -11.01 37.41
N GLU A 633 -27.01 -9.76 37.34
CA GLU A 633 -27.85 -9.20 38.38
C GLU A 633 -28.97 -10.22 38.54
N ALA A 634 -28.95 -10.92 39.70
CA ALA A 634 -29.98 -11.90 40.01
C ALA A 634 -31.31 -11.15 39.93
N ASP A 635 -32.20 -11.68 39.14
CA ASP A 635 -33.54 -11.16 38.93
C ASP A 635 -34.11 -10.82 40.32
N THR A 636 -34.29 -9.55 40.61
CA THR A 636 -34.65 -9.03 41.96
C THR A 636 -35.98 -9.55 42.49
N LYS A 637 -36.70 -10.32 41.67
CA LYS A 637 -37.98 -10.96 42.02
C LYS A 637 -37.85 -12.11 43.03
N ASN A 638 -36.69 -12.79 43.11
CA ASN A 638 -36.54 -13.99 43.97
C ASN A 638 -35.44 -13.86 45.04
N THR A 639 -34.90 -12.65 45.31
CA THR A 639 -33.91 -12.48 46.37
C THR A 639 -34.55 -12.43 47.75
N VAL A 640 -33.95 -13.17 48.72
CA VAL A 640 -34.33 -13.16 50.13
C VAL A 640 -33.47 -12.12 50.86
N LYS A 641 -34.10 -11.23 51.62
CA LYS A 641 -33.40 -10.27 52.49
C LYS A 641 -33.36 -10.78 53.91
N ILE A 642 -32.18 -10.55 54.53
CA ILE A 642 -31.96 -10.91 55.94
C ILE A 642 -31.54 -9.62 56.68
N TYR A 643 -32.29 -9.34 57.75
CA TYR A 643 -32.05 -8.15 58.56
C TYR A 643 -32.44 -8.42 60.05
N PRO A 644 -31.93 -7.59 61.00
CA PRO A 644 -30.99 -6.56 60.85
C PRO A 644 -29.57 -7.10 60.57
N ASN A 645 -28.73 -6.33 59.87
CA ASN A 645 -27.32 -6.61 59.72
C ASN A 645 -26.53 -5.30 59.93
N PRO A 646 -25.75 -5.16 61.04
CA PRO A 646 -25.44 -6.16 62.07
C PRO A 646 -26.64 -6.56 62.96
N PHE A 647 -26.59 -7.80 63.48
CA PHE A 647 -27.59 -8.36 64.42
C PHE A 647 -26.96 -8.63 65.80
N SER A 648 -27.88 -8.70 66.85
CA SER A 648 -27.48 -9.09 68.20
C SER A 648 -27.91 -10.54 68.51
N ASP A 649 -29.23 -10.83 68.62
CA ASP A 649 -29.72 -12.13 69.06
C ASP A 649 -30.48 -12.88 68.00
N ALA A 650 -31.04 -12.18 66.99
CA ALA A 650 -31.90 -12.79 66.01
C ALA A 650 -31.80 -12.00 64.68
N ILE A 651 -32.09 -12.69 63.60
CA ILE A 651 -32.29 -12.15 62.27
C ILE A 651 -33.72 -12.43 61.79
N THR A 652 -34.19 -11.56 60.90
CA THR A 652 -35.47 -11.74 60.22
C THR A 652 -35.22 -12.06 58.77
N ILE A 653 -35.90 -13.02 58.22
CA ILE A 653 -35.89 -13.44 56.82
C ILE A 653 -37.21 -13.00 56.19
N ASP A 654 -37.18 -12.17 55.17
CA ASP A 654 -38.39 -11.56 54.59
C ASP A 654 -39.28 -12.55 53.84
N ARG A 655 -38.68 -13.59 53.22
CA ARG A 655 -39.42 -14.60 52.44
C ARG A 655 -38.93 -16.03 52.72
N PRO A 656 -39.10 -16.55 53.91
CA PRO A 656 -38.61 -17.86 54.31
C PRO A 656 -39.27 -19.02 53.51
N GLU A 657 -40.45 -18.81 52.93
CA GLU A 657 -41.17 -19.78 52.10
C GLU A 657 -40.44 -20.12 50.79
N LEU A 658 -39.51 -19.24 50.28
CA LEU A 658 -38.74 -19.48 49.09
C LEU A 658 -37.49 -20.33 49.34
N ILE A 659 -37.15 -20.55 50.62
CA ILE A 659 -35.89 -21.22 50.99
C ILE A 659 -36.07 -22.72 51.04
N GLY A 660 -35.24 -23.48 50.35
CA GLY A 660 -35.11 -24.92 50.39
C GLY A 660 -34.26 -25.42 51.58
N SER A 661 -33.08 -24.82 51.74
CA SER A 661 -32.18 -25.08 52.90
C SER A 661 -31.31 -23.88 53.20
N LEU A 662 -30.84 -23.76 54.44
CA LEU A 662 -29.99 -22.67 54.92
C LEU A 662 -28.82 -23.23 55.71
N GLY A 663 -27.62 -22.75 55.43
CA GLY A 663 -26.40 -23.06 56.17
C GLY A 663 -25.67 -21.80 56.62
N ILE A 664 -25.11 -21.79 57.80
CA ILE A 664 -24.34 -20.67 58.35
C ILE A 664 -22.89 -21.10 58.53
N PHE A 665 -21.98 -20.30 57.99
CA PHE A 665 -20.53 -20.49 58.06
C PHE A 665 -19.88 -19.32 58.79
N ASP A 666 -18.80 -19.57 59.51
CA ASP A 666 -17.96 -18.50 60.07
C ASP A 666 -17.05 -17.87 59.02
N ALA A 667 -16.28 -16.86 59.39
CA ALA A 667 -15.38 -16.15 58.49
C ALA A 667 -14.22 -17.02 57.93
N SER A 668 -13.92 -18.17 58.55
CA SER A 668 -12.94 -19.15 58.09
C SER A 668 -13.51 -20.13 57.05
N GLY A 669 -14.80 -20.07 56.81
CA GLY A 669 -15.53 -21.00 55.94
C GLY A 669 -15.96 -22.29 56.63
N LYS A 670 -15.79 -22.41 57.99
CA LYS A 670 -16.25 -23.55 58.76
C LYS A 670 -17.76 -23.48 58.93
N LEU A 671 -18.42 -24.60 58.67
CA LEU A 671 -19.87 -24.73 58.83
C LEU A 671 -20.21 -24.69 60.35
N VAL A 672 -20.99 -23.67 60.73
CA VAL A 672 -21.46 -23.47 62.12
C VAL A 672 -22.83 -24.08 62.35
N MET A 673 -23.74 -23.93 61.39
CA MET A 673 -25.09 -24.50 61.41
C MET A 673 -25.46 -25.05 60.04
N ARG A 674 -26.01 -26.29 60.02
CA ARG A 674 -26.44 -26.98 58.80
C ARG A 674 -27.96 -27.19 58.80
N ASN A 675 -28.57 -27.09 57.64
CA ASN A 675 -29.98 -27.38 57.40
C ASN A 675 -30.90 -26.66 58.39
N VAL A 676 -30.59 -25.40 58.66
CA VAL A 676 -31.43 -24.57 59.52
C VAL A 676 -32.80 -24.42 58.85
N LYS A 677 -33.89 -24.73 59.56
CA LYS A 677 -35.25 -24.50 59.09
C LYS A 677 -35.43 -23.00 58.89
N ALA A 678 -35.76 -22.57 57.67
CA ALA A 678 -35.98 -21.17 57.36
C ALA A 678 -37.34 -20.74 58.02
N GLU A 679 -37.24 -19.94 59.05
CA GLU A 679 -38.38 -19.29 59.72
C GLU A 679 -38.26 -17.78 59.60
N GLN A 680 -39.36 -17.07 59.67
CA GLN A 680 -39.33 -15.59 59.53
C GLN A 680 -38.41 -14.92 60.53
N LYS A 681 -38.27 -15.52 61.72
CA LYS A 681 -37.31 -15.05 62.75
C LYS A 681 -36.43 -16.22 63.18
N LEU A 682 -35.10 -16.05 63.00
CA LEU A 682 -34.10 -17.03 63.39
C LEU A 682 -33.30 -16.51 64.58
N ILE A 683 -33.31 -17.24 65.70
CA ILE A 683 -32.63 -16.91 66.94
C ILE A 683 -31.15 -17.43 66.81
N LEU A 684 -30.18 -16.53 66.92
CA LEU A 684 -28.76 -16.81 66.78
C LEU A 684 -27.96 -16.26 67.97
N SER A 685 -28.59 -16.14 69.15
CA SER A 685 -27.95 -15.61 70.35
C SER A 685 -26.72 -16.40 70.80
N HIS A 686 -26.63 -17.68 70.47
CA HIS A 686 -25.58 -18.61 70.83
C HIS A 686 -24.31 -18.42 69.93
N LEU A 687 -24.37 -17.64 68.86
CA LEU A 687 -23.19 -17.33 68.04
C LEU A 687 -22.35 -16.30 68.75
N VAL A 688 -21.02 -16.43 68.60
CA VAL A 688 -20.06 -15.41 69.11
C VAL A 688 -20.05 -14.18 68.22
N PRO A 689 -19.70 -13.00 68.72
CA PRO A 689 -19.52 -11.82 67.89
C PRO A 689 -18.52 -12.07 66.77
N GLY A 690 -18.87 -11.68 65.55
CA GLY A 690 -18.01 -11.90 64.38
C GLY A 690 -18.80 -11.87 63.06
N ALA A 691 -18.08 -12.12 61.96
CA ALA A 691 -18.65 -12.18 60.62
C ALA A 691 -19.06 -13.63 60.25
N TYR A 692 -20.23 -13.76 59.65
CA TYR A 692 -20.80 -15.01 59.20
C TYR A 692 -21.26 -14.92 57.78
N ILE A 693 -21.26 -16.05 57.04
CA ILE A 693 -21.82 -16.18 55.72
C ILE A 693 -23.01 -17.13 55.79
N VAL A 694 -24.16 -16.64 55.42
CA VAL A 694 -25.36 -17.46 55.30
C VAL A 694 -25.50 -17.87 53.83
N GLN A 695 -25.41 -19.18 53.57
CA GLN A 695 -25.69 -19.75 52.25
C GLN A 695 -27.13 -20.24 52.22
N ILE A 696 -27.87 -19.78 51.24
CA ILE A 696 -29.29 -20.10 51.07
C ILE A 696 -29.41 -20.88 49.77
N LEU A 697 -29.97 -22.07 49.82
CA LEU A 697 -30.46 -22.80 48.67
C LEU A 697 -31.95 -22.55 48.52
N MET A 698 -32.35 -21.92 47.45
CA MET A 698 -33.76 -21.63 47.17
C MET A 698 -34.51 -22.90 46.70
N LYS A 699 -35.82 -22.92 46.77
CA LYS A 699 -36.65 -24.05 46.28
C LYS A 699 -36.57 -24.23 44.76
N ASP A 700 -36.25 -23.18 44.02
CA ASP A 700 -36.04 -23.20 42.56
C ASP A 700 -34.62 -23.70 42.15
N GLY A 701 -33.78 -24.09 43.13
CA GLY A 701 -32.43 -24.57 42.91
C GLY A 701 -31.37 -23.47 42.84
N THR A 702 -31.74 -22.19 42.87
CA THR A 702 -30.80 -21.07 42.89
C THR A 702 -30.11 -20.92 44.26
N ARG A 703 -28.94 -20.33 44.30
CA ARG A 703 -28.19 -20.12 45.55
C ARG A 703 -27.95 -18.63 45.78
N GLN A 704 -28.15 -18.22 47.05
CA GLN A 704 -27.84 -16.86 47.50
C GLN A 704 -26.90 -16.94 48.73
N SER A 705 -25.94 -16.00 48.80
CA SER A 705 -25.06 -15.87 49.97
C SER A 705 -25.22 -14.49 50.56
N VAL A 706 -25.39 -14.40 51.87
CA VAL A 706 -25.54 -13.14 52.61
C VAL A 706 -24.51 -13.08 53.71
N LYS A 707 -23.73 -11.99 53.75
CA LYS A 707 -22.82 -11.72 54.85
C LYS A 707 -23.57 -11.07 56.00
N LEU A 708 -23.47 -11.67 57.22
CA LEU A 708 -24.02 -11.13 58.44
C LEU A 708 -22.89 -10.77 59.44
N ILE A 709 -23.15 -9.77 60.25
CA ILE A 709 -22.25 -9.34 61.33
C ILE A 709 -23.00 -9.47 62.65
N LYS A 710 -22.50 -10.32 63.54
CA LYS A 710 -22.97 -10.40 64.94
C LYS A 710 -22.21 -9.40 65.79
N LYS A 711 -22.94 -8.57 66.53
CA LYS A 711 -22.40 -7.63 67.51
C LYS A 711 -22.03 -8.34 68.82
#